data_fcf678a9fabf91b0f376a53dc8d47c51
#
_entry.id   fcf678a9fabf91b0f376a53dc8d47c51
#
_cell.length_a   1.000
_cell.length_b   1.000
_cell.length_c   1.000
_cell.angle_alpha   90.00
_cell.angle_beta   90.00
_cell.angle_gamma   90.00
#
_symmetry.space_group_name_H-M   'P 1'
#
loop_
_entity.id
_entity.type
_entity.pdbx_description
1 polymer ?
#
loop_
_entity_poly.entity_id
_entity_poly.type
_entity_poly.pdbx_seq_one_letter_code
_entity_poly.pdbx_strand_id
1 'polypeptide(L)'
;MYAKLVFRNAKRSVKDYLIYIVTMTICVTLFYSFLSISSRYYQPDIGSEYNFTILSDGMKAAICVITLFLLFLIRFVNHYMLRRKQKEFAVQSIMGMEQKTVGRLFFAETFMMGILSIAIGIFLGVFCSQFITAMLLTTYGKSYELSWTLFPDTVLLTIGFFIFSFLIVGIFNTRTIRKTKIIDMLAAEKENDPALKKSRWIAAVVLLFEGFTVWMLLTGVQKIVFYYDGRFAIPAKLMFWGNILFPAITLLWSGFWLIRKRKTGVSTLLPGLLVCTVLNTVMAASVPALTSRYYLALGAGAINQYLLFLLIDLLFFICCVIYLSSSFIVAWKAKAPEHRYKGENLFFFGQITSKLNTTSKTMTLICVTLVLAIFMFIAAPILVGWASGYLDIRSMYDVQISSRYNDVYDEENLPDDNYELVTDFLSEHGIETDYDCTFSLYLPSKDDFHNRMKYDFPVVAISLSDYNTIRKMLGYEPITLSEDEFTTQWQSIATNEERDSFLKEHSSILTDAGELALSEHSFYEEAIGETAYNSYTDVLYVFPDSICENLLSVIRNRYIMTTESISYENARTLEQAFSAEYPEITDTGVSYAIRLSTLQVNTTKASNFVLQASMLYAAVVLMVICLTVLSLQQLLDASQYKYRFSVLRKLGVEDTHIGKLFFTKA
;
A
#
# COMPACT_ATOMS: atom_id res chain seq x y z
N MET A 1 -42.97 25.06 17.21
CA MET A 1 -42.54 24.66 18.56
C MET A 1 -41.33 23.71 18.51
N TYR A 2 -41.35 22.65 17.73
CA TYR A 2 -40.26 21.66 17.59
C TYR A 2 -38.92 22.28 17.22
N ALA A 3 -38.82 23.07 16.14
CA ALA A 3 -37.57 23.66 15.67
C ALA A 3 -36.90 24.54 16.74
N LYS A 4 -37.69 25.33 17.49
CA LYS A 4 -37.20 26.18 18.59
C LYS A 4 -36.65 25.36 19.76
N LEU A 5 -37.26 24.20 20.03
CA LEU A 5 -36.81 23.26 21.05
C LEU A 5 -35.49 22.55 20.63
N VAL A 6 -35.41 22.10 19.39
CA VAL A 6 -34.18 21.52 18.82
C VAL A 6 -33.02 22.50 18.87
N PHE A 7 -33.24 23.74 18.42
CA PHE A 7 -32.19 24.77 18.44
C PHE A 7 -31.71 25.11 19.86
N ARG A 8 -32.65 25.23 20.82
CA ARG A 8 -32.29 25.52 22.21
C ARG A 8 -31.55 24.39 22.88
N ASN A 9 -31.96 23.13 22.62
CA ASN A 9 -31.27 21.94 23.09
C ASN A 9 -29.88 21.82 22.46
N ALA A 10 -29.78 21.98 21.14
CA ALA A 10 -28.51 21.98 20.44
C ALA A 10 -27.52 23.01 21.00
N LYS A 11 -27.96 24.26 21.18
CA LYS A 11 -27.13 25.32 21.76
C LYS A 11 -26.66 25.01 23.19
N ARG A 12 -27.50 24.39 24.01
CA ARG A 12 -27.16 24.01 25.39
C ARG A 12 -26.23 22.79 25.44
N SER A 13 -26.32 21.92 24.47
CA SER A 13 -25.54 20.68 24.40
C SER A 13 -24.26 20.77 23.54
N VAL A 14 -23.90 21.95 23.00
CA VAL A 14 -22.71 22.12 22.14
C VAL A 14 -21.46 21.52 22.76
N LYS A 15 -21.24 21.69 24.07
CA LYS A 15 -20.08 21.12 24.79
C LYS A 15 -20.10 19.58 24.76
N ASP A 16 -21.26 18.95 24.78
CA ASP A 16 -21.40 17.50 24.73
C ASP A 16 -21.20 16.96 23.32
N TYR A 17 -21.52 17.77 22.29
CA TYR A 17 -21.33 17.46 20.89
C TYR A 17 -19.97 17.89 20.31
N LEU A 18 -19.09 18.51 21.12
CA LEU A 18 -17.84 19.08 20.62
C LEU A 18 -17.00 18.04 19.85
N ILE A 19 -16.81 16.85 20.39
CA ILE A 19 -16.05 15.77 19.71
C ILE A 19 -16.74 15.36 18.42
N TYR A 20 -18.07 15.28 18.42
CA TYR A 20 -18.83 14.97 17.22
C TYR A 20 -18.59 16.03 16.14
N ILE A 21 -18.70 17.32 16.50
CA ILE A 21 -18.49 18.45 15.57
C ILE A 21 -17.06 18.40 15.02
N VAL A 22 -16.05 18.30 15.89
CA VAL A 22 -14.63 18.27 15.48
C VAL A 22 -14.36 17.08 14.53
N THR A 23 -14.81 15.88 14.89
CA THR A 23 -14.59 14.71 14.05
C THR A 23 -15.28 14.82 12.69
N MET A 24 -16.55 15.28 12.69
CA MET A 24 -17.28 15.46 11.43
C MET A 24 -16.68 16.58 10.58
N THR A 25 -16.22 17.66 11.19
CA THR A 25 -15.51 18.74 10.49
C THR A 25 -14.25 18.19 9.81
N ILE A 26 -13.43 17.40 10.52
CA ILE A 26 -12.23 16.78 9.94
C ILE A 26 -12.62 15.85 8.79
N CYS A 27 -13.66 15.03 8.94
CA CYS A 27 -14.14 14.15 7.86
C CYS A 27 -14.53 14.94 6.61
N VAL A 28 -15.27 16.04 6.78
CA VAL A 28 -15.69 16.90 5.66
C VAL A 28 -14.47 17.58 5.02
N THR A 29 -13.57 18.12 5.83
CA THR A 29 -12.33 18.76 5.38
C THR A 29 -11.51 17.82 4.50
N LEU A 30 -11.25 16.61 5.01
CA LEU A 30 -10.49 15.60 4.27
C LEU A 30 -11.21 15.18 2.99
N PHE A 31 -12.50 14.90 3.04
CA PHE A 31 -13.27 14.50 1.87
C PHE A 31 -13.27 15.58 0.79
N TYR A 32 -13.52 16.84 1.16
CA TYR A 32 -13.49 17.97 0.22
C TYR A 32 -12.10 18.16 -0.40
N SER A 33 -11.04 18.20 0.44
CA SER A 33 -9.68 18.46 -0.04
C SER A 33 -9.21 17.40 -1.03
N PHE A 34 -9.56 16.13 -0.82
CA PHE A 34 -9.17 15.06 -1.71
C PHE A 34 -10.04 15.02 -2.99
N LEU A 35 -11.34 15.32 -2.86
CA LEU A 35 -12.25 15.37 -3.98
C LEU A 35 -11.97 16.56 -4.92
N SER A 36 -11.37 17.65 -4.42
CA SER A 36 -11.08 18.85 -5.19
C SER A 36 -10.19 18.62 -6.39
N ILE A 37 -9.25 17.66 -6.34
CA ILE A 37 -8.38 17.28 -7.45
C ILE A 37 -9.17 16.68 -8.62
N SER A 38 -10.26 15.99 -8.33
CA SER A 38 -11.12 15.37 -9.36
C SER A 38 -12.21 16.30 -9.87
N SER A 39 -12.17 17.58 -9.50
CA SER A 39 -13.11 18.59 -9.98
C SER A 39 -12.92 18.88 -11.46
N ARG A 40 -14.01 19.07 -12.18
CA ARG A 40 -13.99 19.49 -13.60
C ARG A 40 -13.42 20.90 -13.81
N TYR A 41 -13.43 21.71 -12.77
CA TYR A 41 -12.90 23.08 -12.79
C TYR A 41 -11.43 23.14 -12.36
N TYR A 42 -10.85 22.00 -11.96
CA TYR A 42 -9.45 21.93 -11.57
C TYR A 42 -8.61 21.62 -12.82
N GLN A 43 -7.93 22.62 -13.34
CA GLN A 43 -7.03 22.52 -14.47
C GLN A 43 -5.67 23.12 -14.05
N PRO A 44 -4.80 22.33 -13.44
CA PRO A 44 -3.46 22.79 -13.11
C PRO A 44 -2.64 22.92 -14.38
N ASP A 45 -1.83 23.97 -14.46
CA ASP A 45 -0.85 24.12 -15.54
C ASP A 45 0.35 23.20 -15.27
N ILE A 46 0.29 22.01 -15.80
CA ILE A 46 1.36 20.99 -15.68
C ILE A 46 2.23 20.89 -16.93
N GLY A 47 1.89 21.60 -18.02
CA GLY A 47 2.59 21.55 -19.31
C GLY A 47 1.92 20.60 -20.33
N SER A 48 2.23 20.82 -21.62
CA SER A 48 1.67 20.03 -22.73
C SER A 48 2.17 18.59 -22.80
N GLU A 49 3.24 18.27 -22.08
CA GLU A 49 3.83 16.94 -21.96
C GLU A 49 2.97 16.00 -21.09
N TYR A 50 2.05 16.54 -20.27
CA TYR A 50 1.33 15.77 -19.30
C TYR A 50 -0.18 15.74 -19.54
N ASN A 51 -0.79 14.56 -19.29
CA ASN A 51 -2.24 14.39 -19.38
C ASN A 51 -2.86 14.26 -17.99
N PHE A 52 -3.63 15.27 -17.61
CA PHE A 52 -4.30 15.31 -16.31
C PHE A 52 -5.42 14.27 -16.14
N THR A 53 -6.00 13.75 -17.23
CA THR A 53 -7.13 12.81 -17.16
C THR A 53 -6.75 11.50 -16.51
N ILE A 54 -5.55 10.97 -16.76
CA ILE A 54 -5.03 9.73 -16.15
C ILE A 54 -4.99 9.87 -14.63
N LEU A 55 -4.47 10.99 -14.16
CA LEU A 55 -4.37 11.31 -12.73
C LEU A 55 -5.76 11.45 -12.08
N SER A 56 -6.66 12.20 -12.74
CA SER A 56 -8.03 12.42 -12.25
C SER A 56 -8.80 11.12 -12.10
N ASP A 57 -8.68 10.18 -13.03
CA ASP A 57 -9.39 8.90 -12.95
C ASP A 57 -8.81 7.98 -11.87
N GLY A 58 -7.49 7.94 -11.72
CA GLY A 58 -6.85 7.25 -10.60
C GLY A 58 -7.30 7.79 -9.24
N MET A 59 -7.38 9.10 -9.09
CA MET A 59 -7.86 9.75 -7.87
C MET A 59 -9.32 9.43 -7.56
N LYS A 60 -10.22 9.35 -8.56
CA LYS A 60 -11.62 8.94 -8.36
C LYS A 60 -11.73 7.54 -7.76
N ALA A 61 -10.92 6.59 -8.24
CA ALA A 61 -10.88 5.24 -7.67
C ALA A 61 -10.44 5.25 -6.19
N ALA A 62 -9.40 6.01 -5.86
CA ALA A 62 -8.91 6.16 -4.49
C ALA A 62 -9.97 6.79 -3.56
N ILE A 63 -10.69 7.82 -4.02
CA ILE A 63 -11.77 8.47 -3.27
C ILE A 63 -12.86 7.46 -2.91
N CYS A 64 -13.22 6.55 -3.81
CA CYS A 64 -14.24 5.55 -3.55
C CYS A 64 -13.87 4.64 -2.36
N VAL A 65 -12.62 4.18 -2.30
CA VAL A 65 -12.12 3.36 -1.18
C VAL A 65 -12.11 4.14 0.13
N ILE A 66 -11.61 5.36 0.10
CA ILE A 66 -11.49 6.21 1.30
C ILE A 66 -12.87 6.60 1.87
N THR A 67 -13.84 6.79 0.98
CA THR A 67 -15.23 7.05 1.38
C THR A 67 -15.80 5.98 2.30
N LEU A 68 -15.43 4.71 2.11
CA LEU A 68 -15.84 3.61 3.01
C LEU A 68 -15.28 3.78 4.43
N PHE A 69 -14.03 4.21 4.57
CA PHE A 69 -13.43 4.49 5.87
C PHE A 69 -14.13 5.67 6.58
N LEU A 70 -14.47 6.71 5.83
CA LEU A 70 -15.21 7.86 6.38
C LEU A 70 -16.63 7.48 6.81
N LEU A 71 -17.34 6.66 6.03
CA LEU A 71 -18.65 6.14 6.42
C LEU A 71 -18.59 5.31 7.70
N PHE A 72 -17.55 4.47 7.84
CA PHE A 72 -17.30 3.74 9.08
C PHE A 72 -17.13 4.71 10.27
N LEU A 73 -16.32 5.76 10.12
CA LEU A 73 -16.07 6.74 11.18
C LEU A 73 -17.34 7.50 11.55
N ILE A 74 -18.11 7.96 10.56
CA ILE A 74 -19.40 8.64 10.77
C ILE A 74 -20.34 7.74 11.59
N ARG A 75 -20.47 6.47 11.21
CA ARG A 75 -21.29 5.50 11.93
C ARG A 75 -20.80 5.27 13.35
N PHE A 76 -19.50 5.15 13.55
CA PHE A 76 -18.90 4.91 14.85
C PHE A 76 -19.16 6.07 15.82
N VAL A 77 -18.91 7.31 15.38
CA VAL A 77 -19.12 8.50 16.21
C VAL A 77 -20.60 8.71 16.53
N ASN A 78 -21.49 8.50 15.57
CA ASN A 78 -22.94 8.58 15.82
C ASN A 78 -23.43 7.52 16.82
N HIS A 79 -22.93 6.27 16.72
CA HIS A 79 -23.26 5.21 17.67
C HIS A 79 -22.78 5.56 19.10
N TYR A 80 -21.59 6.15 19.23
CA TYR A 80 -21.08 6.66 20.50
C TYR A 80 -21.99 7.74 21.09
N MET A 81 -22.38 8.74 20.30
CA MET A 81 -23.28 9.80 20.75
C MET A 81 -24.63 9.25 21.23
N LEU A 82 -25.14 8.23 20.53
CA LEU A 82 -26.37 7.54 20.95
C LEU A 82 -26.19 6.90 22.33
N ARG A 83 -25.10 6.18 22.57
CA ARG A 83 -24.80 5.57 23.89
C ARG A 83 -24.70 6.61 25.00
N ARG A 84 -24.00 7.72 24.76
CA ARG A 84 -23.81 8.79 25.75
C ARG A 84 -25.12 9.42 26.18
N LYS A 85 -26.11 9.55 25.27
CA LYS A 85 -27.41 10.18 25.54
C LYS A 85 -28.53 9.22 25.96
N GLN A 86 -28.24 7.93 26.13
CA GLN A 86 -29.25 6.93 26.49
C GLN A 86 -30.01 7.28 27.77
N LYS A 87 -29.34 7.81 28.78
CA LYS A 87 -29.96 8.22 30.04
C LYS A 87 -30.92 9.42 29.87
N GLU A 88 -30.56 10.41 29.05
CA GLU A 88 -31.44 11.52 28.70
C GLU A 88 -32.70 11.03 27.97
N PHE A 89 -32.54 10.05 27.05
CA PHE A 89 -33.68 9.44 26.34
C PHE A 89 -34.61 8.67 27.28
N ALA A 90 -34.04 7.96 28.24
CA ALA A 90 -34.83 7.27 29.26
C ALA A 90 -35.65 8.22 30.09
N VAL A 91 -35.05 9.31 30.58
CA VAL A 91 -35.74 10.36 31.37
C VAL A 91 -36.85 11.02 30.55
N GLN A 92 -36.58 11.38 29.28
CA GLN A 92 -37.59 11.93 28.39
C GLN A 92 -38.78 10.97 28.16
N SER A 93 -38.49 9.65 28.01
CA SER A 93 -39.53 8.64 27.84
C SER A 93 -40.36 8.42 29.11
N ILE A 94 -39.74 8.52 30.32
CA ILE A 94 -40.44 8.42 31.61
C ILE A 94 -41.33 9.66 31.81
N MET A 95 -40.91 10.83 31.32
CA MET A 95 -41.74 12.04 31.36
C MET A 95 -42.91 12.00 30.35
N GLY A 96 -43.15 10.90 29.64
CA GLY A 96 -44.29 10.69 28.73
C GLY A 96 -43.99 10.96 27.26
N MET A 97 -42.72 11.20 26.86
CA MET A 97 -42.39 11.29 25.42
C MET A 97 -42.31 9.93 24.75
N GLU A 98 -42.99 9.79 23.63
CA GLU A 98 -42.94 8.58 22.81
C GLU A 98 -41.49 8.38 22.30
N GLN A 99 -40.95 7.15 22.37
CA GLN A 99 -39.59 6.80 21.91
C GLN A 99 -39.29 7.21 20.45
N LYS A 100 -40.34 7.18 19.59
CA LYS A 100 -40.24 7.65 18.20
C LYS A 100 -39.98 9.15 18.13
N THR A 101 -40.60 9.92 19.02
CA THR A 101 -40.42 11.36 19.13
C THR A 101 -39.04 11.70 19.67
N VAL A 102 -38.55 10.97 20.70
CA VAL A 102 -37.21 11.12 21.24
C VAL A 102 -36.15 10.82 20.14
N GLY A 103 -36.37 9.75 19.34
CA GLY A 103 -35.47 9.42 18.22
C GLY A 103 -35.43 10.49 17.13
N ARG A 104 -36.57 11.11 16.80
CA ARG A 104 -36.65 12.22 15.84
C ARG A 104 -35.96 13.48 16.37
N LEU A 105 -36.10 13.75 17.66
CA LEU A 105 -35.46 14.88 18.30
C LEU A 105 -33.94 14.75 18.27
N PHE A 106 -33.42 13.58 18.64
CA PHE A 106 -31.98 13.27 18.58
C PHE A 106 -31.45 13.37 17.15
N PHE A 107 -32.19 12.87 16.17
CA PHE A 107 -31.82 13.02 14.77
C PHE A 107 -31.71 14.47 14.34
N ALA A 108 -32.70 15.30 14.71
CA ALA A 108 -32.71 16.73 14.37
C ALA A 108 -31.52 17.47 15.03
N GLU A 109 -31.17 17.14 16.28
CA GLU A 109 -30.03 17.71 16.99
C GLU A 109 -28.71 17.32 16.30
N THR A 110 -28.48 16.02 16.00
CA THR A 110 -27.27 15.53 15.34
C THR A 110 -27.14 16.05 13.92
N PHE A 111 -28.24 16.19 13.21
CA PHE A 111 -28.30 16.75 11.86
C PHE A 111 -27.91 18.23 11.82
N MET A 112 -28.42 19.04 12.77
CA MET A 112 -28.01 20.45 12.91
C MET A 112 -26.50 20.59 13.18
N MET A 113 -25.97 19.78 14.08
CA MET A 113 -24.51 19.75 14.34
C MET A 113 -23.72 19.29 13.12
N GLY A 114 -24.27 18.36 12.34
CA GLY A 114 -23.72 17.92 11.07
C GLY A 114 -23.65 19.03 10.02
N ILE A 115 -24.71 19.84 9.87
CA ILE A 115 -24.72 21.01 8.97
C ILE A 115 -23.62 22.02 9.36
N LEU A 116 -23.50 22.30 10.67
CA LEU A 116 -22.44 23.18 11.16
C LEU A 116 -21.05 22.61 10.83
N SER A 117 -20.86 21.31 11.00
CA SER A 117 -19.60 20.62 10.66
C SER A 117 -19.31 20.67 9.16
N ILE A 118 -20.34 20.57 8.30
CA ILE A 118 -20.18 20.68 6.84
C ILE A 118 -19.69 22.10 6.48
N ALA A 119 -20.30 23.13 7.03
CA ALA A 119 -19.93 24.51 6.71
C ALA A 119 -18.46 24.81 7.10
N ILE A 120 -18.08 24.47 8.33
CA ILE A 120 -16.71 24.67 8.83
C ILE A 120 -15.74 23.75 8.04
N GLY A 121 -16.14 22.50 7.77
CA GLY A 121 -15.32 21.51 7.10
C GLY A 121 -15.03 21.86 5.65
N ILE A 122 -15.98 22.43 4.90
CA ILE A 122 -15.72 22.92 3.54
C ILE A 122 -14.75 24.10 3.57
N PHE A 123 -14.94 25.05 4.49
CA PHE A 123 -14.00 26.18 4.64
C PHE A 123 -12.56 25.71 4.88
N LEU A 124 -12.37 24.82 5.84
CA LEU A 124 -11.05 24.21 6.11
C LEU A 124 -10.59 23.32 4.94
N GLY A 125 -11.50 22.67 4.24
CA GLY A 125 -11.23 21.81 3.11
C GLY A 125 -10.64 22.56 1.93
N VAL A 126 -11.12 23.78 1.64
CA VAL A 126 -10.52 24.67 0.64
C VAL A 126 -9.08 25.01 1.01
N PHE A 127 -8.79 25.22 2.28
CA PHE A 127 -7.44 25.46 2.76
C PHE A 127 -6.55 24.20 2.61
N CYS A 128 -7.05 23.04 3.02
CA CYS A 128 -6.31 21.78 2.92
C CYS A 128 -6.10 21.31 1.48
N SER A 129 -7.00 21.67 0.54
CA SER A 129 -6.84 21.32 -0.88
C SER A 129 -5.60 21.96 -1.50
N GLN A 130 -5.18 23.14 -0.99
CA GLN A 130 -3.96 23.81 -1.45
C GLN A 130 -2.69 23.00 -1.16
N PHE A 131 -2.67 22.26 -0.05
CA PHE A 131 -1.54 21.37 0.26
C PHE A 131 -1.41 20.22 -0.76
N ILE A 132 -2.53 19.65 -1.19
CA ILE A 132 -2.52 18.59 -2.18
C ILE A 132 -2.15 19.14 -3.57
N THR A 133 -2.63 20.34 -3.91
CA THR A 133 -2.23 21.03 -5.14
C THR A 133 -0.73 21.36 -5.14
N ALA A 134 -0.17 21.81 -4.02
CA ALA A 134 1.26 22.03 -3.89
C ALA A 134 2.06 20.75 -4.10
N MET A 135 1.62 19.65 -3.51
CA MET A 135 2.22 18.32 -3.71
C MET A 135 2.15 17.86 -5.16
N LEU A 136 1.02 18.13 -5.84
CA LEU A 136 0.88 17.83 -7.27
C LEU A 136 1.89 18.61 -8.11
N LEU A 137 1.90 19.93 -8.00
CA LEU A 137 2.75 20.80 -8.82
C LEU A 137 4.24 20.50 -8.59
N THR A 138 4.66 20.23 -7.35
CA THR A 138 6.04 19.81 -7.06
C THR A 138 6.41 18.47 -7.71
N THR A 139 5.48 17.52 -7.80
CA THR A 139 5.72 16.24 -8.50
C THR A 139 5.97 16.45 -10.00
N TYR A 140 5.33 17.45 -10.60
CA TYR A 140 5.52 17.82 -12.00
C TYR A 140 6.59 18.91 -12.21
N GLY A 141 7.37 19.25 -11.18
CA GLY A 141 8.47 20.23 -11.29
C GLY A 141 8.03 21.68 -11.46
N LYS A 142 6.77 21.99 -11.19
CA LYS A 142 6.22 23.36 -11.28
C LYS A 142 6.22 24.06 -9.92
N SER A 143 6.41 25.39 -9.94
CA SER A 143 6.30 26.21 -8.74
C SER A 143 4.86 26.32 -8.28
N TYR A 144 4.64 26.23 -6.97
CA TYR A 144 3.31 26.40 -6.40
C TYR A 144 3.03 27.87 -6.09
N GLU A 145 1.89 28.35 -6.60
CA GLU A 145 1.33 29.63 -6.24
C GLU A 145 0.01 29.47 -5.49
N LEU A 146 -0.17 30.20 -4.38
CA LEU A 146 -1.36 30.11 -3.55
C LEU A 146 -2.59 30.67 -4.29
N SER A 147 -3.52 29.83 -4.66
CA SER A 147 -4.76 30.20 -5.32
C SER A 147 -5.98 29.77 -4.51
N TRP A 148 -6.78 30.76 -4.05
CA TRP A 148 -8.02 30.47 -3.32
C TRP A 148 -9.15 30.15 -4.29
N THR A 149 -9.23 28.92 -4.75
CA THR A 149 -10.28 28.47 -5.67
C THR A 149 -11.26 27.56 -4.94
N LEU A 150 -12.54 27.91 -5.05
CA LEU A 150 -13.65 27.09 -4.56
C LEU A 150 -14.27 26.36 -5.76
N PHE A 151 -14.34 25.06 -5.70
CA PHE A 151 -14.88 24.22 -6.77
C PHE A 151 -16.37 23.91 -6.50
N PRO A 152 -17.32 24.47 -7.27
CA PRO A 152 -18.76 24.34 -7.01
C PRO A 152 -19.26 22.88 -7.07
N ASP A 153 -18.75 22.10 -8.00
CA ASP A 153 -19.08 20.68 -8.16
C ASP A 153 -18.64 19.86 -6.95
N THR A 154 -17.43 20.10 -6.43
CA THR A 154 -16.89 19.45 -5.24
C THR A 154 -17.69 19.83 -3.98
N VAL A 155 -18.07 21.12 -3.85
CA VAL A 155 -18.95 21.56 -2.76
C VAL A 155 -20.28 20.84 -2.79
N LEU A 156 -20.93 20.78 -3.97
CA LEU A 156 -22.23 20.14 -4.13
C LEU A 156 -22.17 18.63 -3.82
N LEU A 157 -21.16 17.94 -4.32
CA LEU A 157 -20.93 16.52 -4.04
C LEU A 157 -20.67 16.28 -2.55
N THR A 158 -19.85 17.11 -1.91
CA THR A 158 -19.54 17.00 -0.48
C THR A 158 -20.80 17.18 0.36
N ILE A 159 -21.58 18.24 0.11
CA ILE A 159 -22.84 18.49 0.81
C ILE A 159 -23.81 17.31 0.60
N GLY A 160 -23.99 16.86 -0.65
CA GLY A 160 -24.86 15.74 -0.98
C GLY A 160 -24.48 14.46 -0.27
N PHE A 161 -23.20 14.09 -0.29
CA PHE A 161 -22.67 12.90 0.36
C PHE A 161 -22.90 12.92 1.89
N PHE A 162 -22.55 14.00 2.56
CA PHE A 162 -22.70 14.08 4.02
C PHE A 162 -24.15 14.16 4.45
N ILE A 163 -25.02 14.90 3.74
CA ILE A 163 -26.45 14.93 4.02
C ILE A 163 -27.04 13.52 3.88
N PHE A 164 -26.74 12.82 2.79
CA PHE A 164 -27.19 11.46 2.55
C PHE A 164 -26.71 10.50 3.65
N SER A 165 -25.44 10.61 4.03
CA SER A 165 -24.85 9.82 5.10
C SER A 165 -25.53 10.07 6.46
N PHE A 166 -25.81 11.33 6.80
CA PHE A 166 -26.52 11.69 8.03
C PHE A 166 -27.95 11.19 8.04
N LEU A 167 -28.65 11.22 6.90
CA LEU A 167 -30.01 10.68 6.79
C LEU A 167 -30.03 9.18 7.05
N ILE A 168 -29.14 8.42 6.41
CA ILE A 168 -29.03 6.97 6.61
C ILE A 168 -28.74 6.65 8.07
N VAL A 169 -27.70 7.26 8.64
CA VAL A 169 -27.31 7.01 10.04
C VAL A 169 -28.41 7.45 11.01
N GLY A 170 -29.10 8.53 10.73
CA GLY A 170 -30.23 9.02 11.53
C GLY A 170 -31.42 8.05 11.57
N ILE A 171 -31.74 7.42 10.42
CA ILE A 171 -32.78 6.37 10.34
C ILE A 171 -32.37 5.16 11.21
N PHE A 172 -31.12 4.72 11.11
CA PHE A 172 -30.61 3.62 11.93
C PHE A 172 -30.61 3.94 13.42
N ASN A 173 -30.20 5.14 13.81
CA ASN A 173 -30.22 5.59 15.21
C ASN A 173 -31.63 5.62 15.77
N THR A 174 -32.60 6.21 15.04
CA THR A 174 -34.01 6.25 15.44
C THR A 174 -34.59 4.85 15.60
N ARG A 175 -34.24 3.92 14.68
CA ARG A 175 -34.66 2.52 14.79
C ARG A 175 -34.06 1.82 16.01
N THR A 176 -32.81 2.13 16.36
CA THR A 176 -32.11 1.57 17.53
C THR A 176 -32.77 2.08 18.83
N ILE A 177 -33.04 3.38 18.95
CA ILE A 177 -33.73 3.98 20.13
C ILE A 177 -35.09 3.32 20.35
N ARG A 178 -35.87 3.11 19.29
CA ARG A 178 -37.19 2.46 19.37
C ARG A 178 -37.15 1.00 19.84
N LYS A 179 -36.06 0.29 19.61
CA LYS A 179 -35.88 -1.13 20.00
C LYS A 179 -35.30 -1.32 21.40
N THR A 180 -34.64 -0.30 21.95
CA THR A 180 -33.98 -0.39 23.27
C THR A 180 -35.00 -0.18 24.37
N LYS A 181 -35.02 -1.04 25.40
CA LYS A 181 -35.93 -0.91 26.55
C LYS A 181 -35.51 0.28 27.42
N ILE A 182 -36.48 0.98 27.99
CA ILE A 182 -36.23 2.15 28.83
C ILE A 182 -35.39 1.79 30.06
N ILE A 183 -35.60 0.61 30.63
CA ILE A 183 -34.81 0.12 31.79
C ILE A 183 -33.35 -0.06 31.45
N ASP A 184 -33.03 -0.60 30.24
CA ASP A 184 -31.67 -0.81 29.75
C ASP A 184 -30.98 0.55 29.52
N MET A 185 -31.72 1.55 29.00
CA MET A 185 -31.22 2.91 28.82
C MET A 185 -30.88 3.59 30.16
N LEU A 186 -31.64 3.35 31.20
CA LEU A 186 -31.43 3.90 32.54
C LEU A 186 -30.25 3.24 33.24
N ALA A 187 -30.07 1.93 33.02
CA ALA A 187 -29.00 1.15 33.58
C ALA A 187 -27.67 1.26 32.81
N ALA A 188 -27.67 1.87 31.63
CA ALA A 188 -26.53 1.90 30.71
C ALA A 188 -25.19 2.41 31.32
N GLU A 189 -25.24 3.32 32.29
CA GLU A 189 -24.06 3.79 33.03
C GLU A 189 -23.56 2.79 34.09
N LYS A 190 -24.45 1.89 34.54
CA LYS A 190 -24.17 0.92 35.60
C LYS A 190 -23.81 -0.46 35.08
N GLU A 191 -24.21 -0.77 33.88
CA GLU A 191 -23.89 -2.06 33.23
C GLU A 191 -22.42 -2.10 32.80
N ASN A 192 -21.77 -3.20 33.11
CA ASN A 192 -20.49 -3.51 32.52
C ASN A 192 -20.73 -3.99 31.08
N ASP A 193 -19.90 -3.52 30.15
CA ASP A 193 -19.93 -4.06 28.79
C ASP A 193 -19.81 -5.60 28.81
N PRO A 194 -20.57 -6.31 27.96
CA PRO A 194 -20.56 -7.76 27.97
C PRO A 194 -19.15 -8.30 27.71
N ALA A 195 -18.70 -9.19 28.57
CA ALA A 195 -17.41 -9.85 28.40
C ALA A 195 -17.33 -10.57 27.04
N LEU A 196 -16.17 -10.53 26.43
CA LEU A 196 -15.91 -11.25 25.17
C LEU A 196 -16.19 -12.75 25.38
N LYS A 197 -17.29 -13.23 24.79
CA LYS A 197 -17.59 -14.65 24.79
C LYS A 197 -16.55 -15.36 23.95
N LYS A 198 -15.78 -16.29 24.56
CA LYS A 198 -14.89 -17.21 23.83
C LYS A 198 -15.75 -18.07 22.90
N SER A 199 -15.84 -17.67 21.64
CA SER A 199 -16.69 -18.33 20.65
C SER A 199 -15.89 -19.38 19.88
N ARG A 200 -16.54 -20.51 19.56
CA ARG A 200 -15.99 -21.52 18.64
C ARG A 200 -15.70 -20.95 17.25
N TRP A 201 -16.40 -19.89 16.84
CA TRP A 201 -16.19 -19.19 15.60
C TRP A 201 -14.78 -18.58 15.49
N ILE A 202 -14.20 -18.08 16.60
CA ILE A 202 -12.86 -17.53 16.61
C ILE A 202 -11.85 -18.66 16.31
N ALA A 203 -12.04 -19.84 16.90
CA ALA A 203 -11.22 -21.00 16.60
C ALA A 203 -11.32 -21.43 15.13
N ALA A 204 -12.54 -21.45 14.57
CA ALA A 204 -12.74 -21.77 13.17
C ALA A 204 -12.07 -20.77 12.20
N VAL A 205 -12.14 -19.47 12.49
CA VAL A 205 -11.47 -18.42 11.70
C VAL A 205 -9.96 -18.58 11.75
N VAL A 206 -9.38 -18.84 12.94
CA VAL A 206 -7.94 -19.09 13.10
C VAL A 206 -7.51 -20.32 12.31
N LEU A 207 -8.27 -21.41 12.39
CA LEU A 207 -7.98 -22.65 11.67
C LEU A 207 -8.03 -22.47 10.15
N LEU A 208 -9.02 -21.72 9.63
CA LEU A 208 -9.11 -21.37 8.21
C LEU A 208 -7.93 -20.52 7.77
N PHE A 209 -7.51 -19.58 8.59
CA PHE A 209 -6.37 -18.72 8.30
C PHE A 209 -5.05 -19.53 8.27
N GLU A 210 -4.81 -20.40 9.26
CA GLU A 210 -3.64 -21.29 9.26
C GLU A 210 -3.65 -22.26 8.07
N GLY A 211 -4.80 -22.78 7.69
CA GLY A 211 -4.95 -23.61 6.48
C GLY A 211 -4.63 -22.83 5.20
N PHE A 212 -5.09 -21.59 5.11
CA PHE A 212 -4.77 -20.70 3.99
C PHE A 212 -3.27 -20.36 3.94
N THR A 213 -2.63 -20.15 5.09
CA THR A 213 -1.17 -19.95 5.19
C THR A 213 -0.39 -21.12 4.61
N VAL A 214 -0.74 -22.33 5.02
CA VAL A 214 -0.09 -23.55 4.49
C VAL A 214 -0.30 -23.69 2.98
N TRP A 215 -1.50 -23.39 2.50
CA TRP A 215 -1.79 -23.42 1.06
C TRP A 215 -0.94 -22.40 0.27
N MET A 216 -0.84 -21.16 0.75
CA MET A 216 -0.01 -20.11 0.13
C MET A 216 1.48 -20.47 0.12
N LEU A 217 1.99 -21.05 1.21
CA LEU A 217 3.38 -21.50 1.28
C LEU A 217 3.65 -22.60 0.25
N LEU A 218 2.76 -23.57 0.13
CA LEU A 218 2.92 -24.68 -0.80
C LEU A 218 2.78 -24.28 -2.28
N THR A 219 1.94 -23.29 -2.59
CA THR A 219 1.68 -22.90 -3.99
C THR A 219 2.54 -21.73 -4.46
N GLY A 220 2.80 -20.74 -3.60
CA GLY A 220 3.49 -19.51 -3.99
C GLY A 220 4.97 -19.46 -3.59
N VAL A 221 5.28 -19.81 -2.35
CA VAL A 221 6.63 -19.60 -1.77
C VAL A 221 7.56 -20.79 -1.99
N GLN A 222 7.01 -21.99 -2.17
CA GLN A 222 7.80 -23.22 -2.33
C GLN A 222 8.84 -23.10 -3.43
N LYS A 223 8.45 -22.65 -4.64
CA LYS A 223 9.36 -22.51 -5.77
C LYS A 223 10.54 -21.60 -5.44
N ILE A 224 10.27 -20.44 -4.84
CA ILE A 224 11.28 -19.46 -4.48
C ILE A 224 12.29 -20.06 -3.50
N VAL A 225 11.82 -20.70 -2.43
CA VAL A 225 12.69 -21.22 -1.37
C VAL A 225 13.52 -22.42 -1.81
N PHE A 226 12.96 -23.32 -2.65
CA PHE A 226 13.65 -24.54 -3.06
C PHE A 226 14.65 -24.34 -4.20
N TYR A 227 14.43 -23.36 -5.07
CA TYR A 227 15.37 -23.00 -6.13
C TYR A 227 16.50 -22.09 -5.67
N TYR A 228 16.38 -21.49 -4.46
CA TYR A 228 17.44 -20.64 -3.93
C TYR A 228 18.63 -21.46 -3.43
N ASP A 229 19.82 -21.17 -3.96
CA ASP A 229 21.09 -21.83 -3.64
C ASP A 229 22.16 -20.85 -3.12
N GLY A 230 21.78 -19.96 -2.23
CA GLY A 230 22.66 -18.95 -1.63
C GLY A 230 22.99 -19.23 -0.16
N ARG A 231 23.72 -18.31 0.46
CA ARG A 231 24.19 -18.37 1.87
C ARG A 231 23.07 -18.66 2.88
N PHE A 232 21.82 -18.28 2.58
CA PHE A 232 20.64 -18.49 3.44
C PHE A 232 19.74 -19.64 2.99
N ALA A 233 20.18 -20.49 2.06
CA ALA A 233 19.37 -21.58 1.52
C ALA A 233 18.90 -22.57 2.60
N ILE A 234 19.79 -23.00 3.50
CA ILE A 234 19.48 -23.92 4.59
C ILE A 234 18.51 -23.27 5.60
N PRO A 235 18.79 -22.07 6.15
CA PRO A 235 17.84 -21.38 7.01
C PRO A 235 16.47 -21.15 6.37
N ALA A 236 16.41 -20.75 5.11
CA ALA A 236 15.15 -20.52 4.39
C ALA A 236 14.32 -21.81 4.25
N LYS A 237 14.95 -22.92 3.87
CA LYS A 237 14.29 -24.25 3.79
C LYS A 237 13.79 -24.73 5.15
N LEU A 238 14.57 -24.48 6.21
CA LEU A 238 14.20 -24.83 7.58
C LEU A 238 13.00 -24.01 8.10
N MET A 239 12.99 -22.70 7.84
CA MET A 239 11.87 -21.82 8.14
C MET A 239 10.62 -22.18 7.33
N PHE A 240 10.76 -22.53 6.07
CA PHE A 240 9.67 -23.00 5.22
C PHE A 240 8.98 -24.23 5.82
N TRP A 241 9.75 -25.25 6.16
CA TRP A 241 9.22 -26.45 6.81
C TRP A 241 8.66 -26.19 8.19
N GLY A 242 9.26 -25.26 8.96
CA GLY A 242 8.72 -24.79 10.24
C GLY A 242 7.34 -24.18 10.09
N ASN A 243 7.13 -23.31 9.08
CA ASN A 243 5.85 -22.69 8.79
C ASN A 243 4.77 -23.66 8.27
N ILE A 244 5.13 -24.86 7.82
CA ILE A 244 4.18 -25.92 7.50
C ILE A 244 3.90 -26.79 8.72
N LEU A 245 4.95 -27.18 9.45
CA LEU A 245 4.86 -28.15 10.55
C LEU A 245 4.10 -27.56 11.75
N PHE A 246 4.40 -26.30 12.15
CA PHE A 246 3.75 -25.65 13.27
C PHE A 246 2.24 -25.46 13.09
N PRO A 247 1.74 -24.90 11.95
CA PRO A 247 0.30 -24.88 11.71
C PRO A 247 -0.33 -26.27 11.67
N ALA A 248 0.33 -27.26 11.07
CA ALA A 248 -0.18 -28.63 11.01
C ALA A 248 -0.34 -29.24 12.43
N ILE A 249 0.66 -29.07 13.30
CA ILE A 249 0.59 -29.52 14.68
C ILE A 249 -0.50 -28.77 15.46
N THR A 250 -0.60 -27.46 15.31
CA THR A 250 -1.61 -26.64 15.99
C THR A 250 -3.03 -26.96 15.47
N LEU A 251 -3.19 -27.25 14.19
CA LEU A 251 -4.43 -27.72 13.57
C LEU A 251 -4.87 -29.06 14.16
N LEU A 252 -3.97 -30.04 14.20
CA LEU A 252 -4.25 -31.37 14.76
C LEU A 252 -4.59 -31.29 16.24
N TRP A 253 -3.80 -30.54 17.00
CA TRP A 253 -4.00 -30.37 18.44
C TRP A 253 -5.32 -29.66 18.76
N SER A 254 -5.62 -28.59 18.06
CA SER A 254 -6.86 -27.83 18.28
C SER A 254 -8.08 -28.59 17.78
N GLY A 255 -7.99 -29.31 16.66
CA GLY A 255 -9.02 -30.23 16.18
C GLY A 255 -9.36 -31.30 17.20
N PHE A 256 -8.35 -31.93 17.80
CA PHE A 256 -8.54 -32.91 18.85
C PHE A 256 -9.28 -32.33 20.08
N TRP A 257 -8.91 -31.11 20.53
CA TRP A 257 -9.56 -30.45 21.66
C TRP A 257 -10.96 -29.92 21.35
N LEU A 258 -11.22 -29.48 20.11
CA LEU A 258 -12.57 -29.09 19.66
C LEU A 258 -13.53 -30.27 19.65
N ILE A 259 -13.08 -31.46 19.20
CA ILE A 259 -13.87 -32.69 19.18
C ILE A 259 -14.19 -33.13 20.63
N ARG A 260 -13.22 -33.02 21.52
CA ARG A 260 -13.37 -33.43 22.94
C ARG A 260 -14.17 -32.44 23.80
N LYS A 261 -14.80 -31.43 23.20
CA LYS A 261 -15.68 -30.41 23.83
C LYS A 261 -15.05 -29.60 24.99
N ARG A 262 -13.72 -29.55 25.14
CA ARG A 262 -13.07 -28.73 26.16
C ARG A 262 -12.88 -27.28 25.70
N LYS A 263 -13.16 -26.30 26.60
CA LYS A 263 -13.07 -24.85 26.35
C LYS A 263 -11.65 -24.30 26.10
N THR A 264 -10.64 -25.15 26.18
CA THR A 264 -9.22 -24.79 26.15
C THR A 264 -8.61 -24.70 24.73
N GLY A 265 -9.34 -25.12 23.69
CA GLY A 265 -8.82 -25.21 22.32
C GLY A 265 -8.33 -23.86 21.74
N VAL A 266 -8.98 -22.74 22.08
CA VAL A 266 -8.61 -21.43 21.56
C VAL A 266 -7.29 -20.91 22.15
N SER A 267 -6.99 -21.21 23.40
CA SER A 267 -5.75 -20.76 24.06
C SER A 267 -4.49 -21.48 23.58
N THR A 268 -4.64 -22.64 22.92
CA THR A 268 -3.51 -23.41 22.37
C THR A 268 -3.19 -23.04 20.93
N LEU A 269 -4.15 -22.55 20.17
CA LEU A 269 -3.97 -22.07 18.79
C LEU A 269 -3.12 -20.81 18.69
N LEU A 270 -3.31 -19.89 19.64
CA LEU A 270 -2.69 -18.58 19.61
C LEU A 270 -1.14 -18.62 19.73
N PRO A 271 -0.51 -19.44 20.59
CA PRO A 271 0.94 -19.58 20.59
C PRO A 271 1.49 -20.14 19.28
N GLY A 272 0.80 -21.09 18.66
CA GLY A 272 1.19 -21.63 17.35
C GLY A 272 1.15 -20.57 16.26
N LEU A 273 0.07 -19.78 16.18
CA LEU A 273 -0.04 -18.68 15.25
C LEU A 273 1.07 -17.63 15.47
N LEU A 274 1.39 -17.31 16.72
CA LEU A 274 2.47 -16.38 17.07
C LEU A 274 3.83 -16.87 16.55
N VAL A 275 4.14 -18.15 16.71
CA VAL A 275 5.37 -18.75 16.17
C VAL A 275 5.37 -18.70 14.64
N CYS A 276 4.25 -19.02 13.98
CA CYS A 276 4.13 -18.94 12.53
C CYS A 276 4.35 -17.52 12.01
N THR A 277 3.77 -16.51 12.66
CA THR A 277 3.96 -15.11 12.27
C THR A 277 5.41 -14.67 12.41
N VAL A 278 6.09 -15.03 13.50
CA VAL A 278 7.51 -14.73 13.68
C VAL A 278 8.35 -15.39 12.58
N LEU A 279 8.13 -16.66 12.29
CA LEU A 279 8.84 -17.38 11.23
C LEU A 279 8.59 -16.78 9.84
N ASN A 280 7.34 -16.42 9.54
CA ASN A 280 6.98 -15.73 8.29
C ASN A 280 7.66 -14.35 8.17
N THR A 281 7.70 -13.59 9.26
CA THR A 281 8.36 -12.26 9.27
C THR A 281 9.86 -12.39 9.03
N VAL A 282 10.53 -13.38 9.66
CA VAL A 282 11.96 -13.64 9.44
C VAL A 282 12.22 -14.11 8.01
N MET A 283 11.36 -14.99 7.47
CA MET A 283 11.47 -15.45 6.09
C MET A 283 11.27 -14.28 5.10
N ALA A 284 10.33 -13.38 5.37
CA ALA A 284 10.13 -12.17 4.56
C ALA A 284 11.31 -11.20 4.60
N ALA A 285 11.95 -11.04 5.76
CA ALA A 285 13.15 -10.23 5.88
C ALA A 285 14.33 -10.79 5.06
N SER A 286 14.33 -12.11 4.77
CA SER A 286 15.30 -12.75 3.88
C SER A 286 14.88 -12.75 2.40
N VAL A 287 13.64 -12.36 2.08
CA VAL A 287 13.12 -12.32 0.68
C VAL A 287 13.97 -11.42 -0.25
N PRO A 288 14.46 -10.25 0.14
CA PRO A 288 15.35 -9.46 -0.73
C PRO A 288 16.59 -10.23 -1.18
N ALA A 289 17.19 -11.02 -0.29
CA ALA A 289 18.33 -11.88 -0.62
C ALA A 289 17.93 -13.11 -1.45
N LEU A 290 16.67 -13.55 -1.34
CA LEU A 290 16.11 -14.67 -2.10
C LEU A 290 15.63 -14.25 -3.50
N THR A 291 15.27 -12.98 -3.70
CA THR A 291 14.54 -12.52 -4.90
C THR A 291 15.42 -11.83 -5.92
N SER A 292 16.61 -11.32 -5.58
CA SER A 292 17.48 -10.62 -6.52
C SER A 292 17.82 -11.49 -7.74
N ARG A 293 18.02 -12.78 -7.54
CA ARG A 293 18.44 -13.73 -8.59
C ARG A 293 17.27 -14.41 -9.32
N TYR A 294 16.12 -14.58 -8.68
CA TYR A 294 15.01 -15.40 -9.19
C TYR A 294 13.70 -14.64 -9.42
N TYR A 295 13.70 -13.34 -9.17
CA TYR A 295 12.50 -12.49 -9.26
C TYR A 295 11.86 -12.54 -10.66
N LEU A 296 12.67 -12.45 -11.69
CA LEU A 296 12.21 -12.44 -13.09
C LEU A 296 11.73 -13.82 -13.56
N ALA A 297 12.39 -14.90 -13.13
CA ALA A 297 12.04 -16.25 -13.54
C ALA A 297 10.74 -16.78 -12.93
N LEU A 298 10.36 -16.31 -11.73
CA LEU A 298 9.20 -16.81 -10.97
C LEU A 298 7.96 -15.90 -11.04
N GLY A 299 8.11 -14.71 -11.61
CA GLY A 299 7.05 -13.72 -11.78
C GLY A 299 6.78 -12.87 -10.53
N ALA A 300 6.71 -11.57 -10.71
CA ALA A 300 6.41 -10.57 -9.67
C ALA A 300 5.10 -10.85 -8.91
N GLY A 301 4.14 -11.52 -9.54
CA GLY A 301 2.84 -11.82 -8.96
C GLY A 301 2.89 -12.68 -7.71
N ALA A 302 3.76 -13.70 -7.66
CA ALA A 302 3.88 -14.60 -6.51
C ALA A 302 4.47 -13.88 -5.28
N ILE A 303 5.43 -12.99 -5.50
CA ILE A 303 6.08 -12.20 -4.44
C ILE A 303 5.12 -11.14 -3.89
N ASN A 304 4.41 -10.44 -4.75
CA ASN A 304 3.42 -9.45 -4.34
C ASN A 304 2.29 -10.08 -3.52
N GLN A 305 1.83 -11.28 -3.90
CA GLN A 305 0.86 -12.05 -3.12
C GLN A 305 1.43 -12.44 -1.75
N TYR A 306 2.69 -12.83 -1.68
CA TYR A 306 3.34 -13.18 -0.42
C TYR A 306 3.50 -11.98 0.51
N LEU A 307 3.91 -10.81 0.00
CA LEU A 307 4.01 -9.57 0.77
C LEU A 307 2.64 -9.10 1.29
N LEU A 308 1.60 -9.18 0.47
CA LEU A 308 0.22 -8.90 0.90
C LEU A 308 -0.23 -9.85 2.02
N PHE A 309 0.10 -11.13 1.88
CA PHE A 309 -0.18 -12.13 2.89
C PHE A 309 0.50 -11.83 4.22
N LEU A 310 1.77 -11.42 4.19
CA LEU A 310 2.52 -11.01 5.39
C LEU A 310 1.88 -9.83 6.11
N LEU A 311 1.38 -8.84 5.39
CA LEU A 311 0.66 -7.71 5.97
C LEU A 311 -0.60 -8.19 6.70
N ILE A 312 -1.37 -9.09 6.09
CA ILE A 312 -2.57 -9.67 6.70
C ILE A 312 -2.20 -10.49 7.94
N ASP A 313 -1.13 -11.28 7.88
CA ASP A 313 -0.63 -12.08 8.99
C ASP A 313 -0.19 -11.20 10.18
N LEU A 314 0.51 -10.09 9.92
CA LEU A 314 0.87 -9.10 10.93
C LEU A 314 -0.35 -8.50 11.64
N LEU A 315 -1.39 -8.14 10.88
CA LEU A 315 -2.63 -7.62 11.45
C LEU A 315 -3.34 -8.68 12.33
N PHE A 316 -3.35 -9.92 11.88
CA PHE A 316 -3.90 -11.04 12.63
C PHE A 316 -3.12 -11.32 13.90
N PHE A 317 -1.78 -11.23 13.85
CA PHE A 317 -0.89 -11.34 15.01
C PHE A 317 -1.22 -10.28 16.07
N ILE A 318 -1.40 -9.01 15.69
CA ILE A 318 -1.79 -7.95 16.64
C ILE A 318 -3.10 -8.29 17.35
N CYS A 319 -4.10 -8.75 16.60
CA CYS A 319 -5.38 -9.17 17.17
C CYS A 319 -5.19 -10.34 18.19
N CYS A 320 -4.37 -11.31 17.84
CA CYS A 320 -4.09 -12.46 18.68
C CYS A 320 -3.31 -12.11 19.96
N VAL A 321 -2.32 -11.24 19.87
CA VAL A 321 -1.54 -10.77 21.04
C VAL A 321 -2.44 -10.07 22.05
N ILE A 322 -3.32 -9.17 21.60
CA ILE A 322 -4.26 -8.47 22.48
C ILE A 322 -5.23 -9.44 23.14
N TYR A 323 -5.73 -10.44 22.39
CA TYR A 323 -6.61 -11.46 22.93
C TYR A 323 -5.91 -12.38 23.93
N LEU A 324 -4.66 -12.79 23.65
CA LEU A 324 -3.82 -13.61 24.55
C LEU A 324 -3.49 -12.88 25.84
N SER A 325 -3.07 -11.61 25.75
CA SER A 325 -2.72 -10.81 26.93
C SER A 325 -3.91 -10.73 27.90
N SER A 326 -5.13 -10.56 27.38
CA SER A 326 -6.34 -10.56 28.18
C SER A 326 -6.57 -11.90 28.90
N SER A 327 -6.34 -13.02 28.21
CA SER A 327 -6.52 -14.36 28.75
C SER A 327 -5.44 -14.73 29.77
N PHE A 328 -4.19 -14.30 29.52
CA PHE A 328 -3.04 -14.55 30.41
C PHE A 328 -3.20 -13.82 31.74
N ILE A 329 -3.57 -12.56 31.75
CA ILE A 329 -3.77 -11.76 32.97
C ILE A 329 -4.91 -12.36 33.81
N VAL A 330 -5.99 -12.83 33.19
CA VAL A 330 -7.09 -13.51 33.90
C VAL A 330 -6.62 -14.81 34.52
N ALA A 331 -5.83 -15.61 33.80
CA ALA A 331 -5.31 -16.88 34.29
C ALA A 331 -4.27 -16.68 35.41
N TRP A 332 -3.40 -15.67 35.28
CA TRP A 332 -2.41 -15.30 36.29
C TRP A 332 -3.07 -14.84 37.59
N LYS A 333 -4.10 -13.99 37.49
CA LYS A 333 -4.91 -13.58 38.64
C LYS A 333 -5.54 -14.77 39.39
N ALA A 334 -5.95 -15.81 38.67
CA ALA A 334 -6.57 -16.98 39.28
C ALA A 334 -5.55 -17.84 40.06
N LYS A 335 -4.26 -17.81 39.69
CA LYS A 335 -3.19 -18.62 40.27
C LYS A 335 -2.47 -17.98 41.48
N ALA A 336 -2.64 -16.67 41.70
CA ALA A 336 -1.92 -15.94 42.77
C ALA A 336 -2.91 -15.29 43.78
N PRO A 337 -3.55 -16.08 44.67
CA PRO A 337 -4.54 -15.57 45.62
C PRO A 337 -3.94 -14.61 46.66
N GLU A 338 -2.71 -14.84 47.13
CA GLU A 338 -2.06 -14.00 48.13
C GLU A 338 -1.82 -12.56 47.67
N HIS A 339 -1.42 -12.36 46.40
CA HIS A 339 -1.25 -11.04 45.82
C HIS A 339 -2.59 -10.36 45.50
N ARG A 340 -3.62 -11.14 45.25
CA ARG A 340 -4.96 -10.66 44.90
C ARG A 340 -5.65 -9.93 46.02
N TYR A 341 -5.50 -10.41 47.24
CA TYR A 341 -6.20 -9.89 48.44
C TYR A 341 -5.37 -8.90 49.23
N LYS A 342 -4.15 -8.55 48.80
CA LYS A 342 -3.28 -7.60 49.49
C LYS A 342 -3.65 -6.17 49.13
N GLY A 343 -4.22 -5.42 50.11
CA GLY A 343 -4.56 -4.00 49.98
C GLY A 343 -5.52 -3.70 48.82
N GLU A 344 -5.17 -2.73 47.98
CA GLU A 344 -5.97 -2.23 46.85
C GLU A 344 -5.95 -3.14 45.62
N ASN A 345 -5.14 -4.19 45.59
CA ASN A 345 -4.91 -5.07 44.44
C ASN A 345 -6.19 -5.75 43.97
N LEU A 346 -7.13 -6.06 44.83
CA LEU A 346 -8.40 -6.68 44.42
C LEU A 346 -9.19 -5.78 43.48
N PHE A 347 -9.24 -4.50 43.81
CA PHE A 347 -9.94 -3.52 42.99
C PHE A 347 -9.20 -3.26 41.66
N PHE A 348 -7.86 -3.10 41.74
CA PHE A 348 -7.00 -2.87 40.58
C PHE A 348 -7.07 -4.02 39.55
N PHE A 349 -6.81 -5.25 40.00
CA PHE A 349 -6.92 -6.43 39.16
C PHE A 349 -8.36 -6.71 38.66
N GLY A 350 -9.36 -6.39 39.49
CA GLY A 350 -10.75 -6.46 39.08
C GLY A 350 -11.07 -5.56 37.89
N GLN A 351 -10.55 -4.33 37.94
CA GLN A 351 -10.73 -3.36 36.86
C GLN A 351 -9.94 -3.70 35.60
N ILE A 352 -8.65 -4.08 35.70
CA ILE A 352 -7.86 -4.53 34.55
C ILE A 352 -8.54 -5.69 33.85
N THR A 353 -8.98 -6.69 34.61
CA THR A 353 -9.66 -7.85 34.04
C THR A 353 -10.97 -7.49 33.36
N SER A 354 -11.76 -6.60 33.97
CA SER A 354 -13.00 -6.10 33.36
C SER A 354 -12.70 -5.34 32.08
N LYS A 355 -11.74 -4.42 32.07
CA LYS A 355 -11.35 -3.65 30.89
C LYS A 355 -10.83 -4.53 29.76
N LEU A 356 -9.88 -5.40 30.04
CA LEU A 356 -9.32 -6.28 29.00
C LEU A 356 -10.37 -7.17 28.35
N ASN A 357 -11.39 -7.60 29.10
CA ASN A 357 -12.48 -8.39 28.56
C ASN A 357 -13.51 -7.57 27.76
N THR A 358 -13.73 -6.30 28.13
CA THR A 358 -14.77 -5.47 27.53
C THR A 358 -14.25 -4.59 26.39
N THR A 359 -13.02 -4.07 26.54
CA THR A 359 -12.43 -3.09 25.58
C THR A 359 -11.44 -3.71 24.61
N SER A 360 -11.18 -5.03 24.65
CA SER A 360 -10.21 -5.66 23.72
C SER A 360 -10.54 -5.41 22.23
N LYS A 361 -11.81 -5.34 21.84
CA LYS A 361 -12.21 -5.01 20.46
C LYS A 361 -11.79 -3.59 20.05
N THR A 362 -11.98 -2.63 20.94
CA THR A 362 -11.60 -1.23 20.70
C THR A 362 -10.08 -1.05 20.74
N MET A 363 -9.39 -1.74 21.65
CA MET A 363 -7.92 -1.77 21.68
C MET A 363 -7.34 -2.35 20.38
N THR A 364 -7.89 -3.47 19.91
CA THR A 364 -7.48 -4.05 18.63
C THR A 364 -7.70 -3.08 17.47
N LEU A 365 -8.86 -2.42 17.43
CA LEU A 365 -9.15 -1.44 16.39
C LEU A 365 -8.14 -0.28 16.42
N ILE A 366 -7.84 0.26 17.60
CA ILE A 366 -6.86 1.34 17.78
C ILE A 366 -5.47 0.88 17.32
N CYS A 367 -5.00 -0.29 17.76
CA CYS A 367 -3.69 -0.81 17.38
C CYS A 367 -3.59 -1.06 15.87
N VAL A 368 -4.58 -1.71 15.27
CA VAL A 368 -4.60 -2.00 13.83
C VAL A 368 -4.64 -0.71 13.00
N THR A 369 -5.51 0.23 13.34
CA THR A 369 -5.60 1.50 12.61
C THR A 369 -4.33 2.34 12.74
N LEU A 370 -3.68 2.33 13.92
CA LEU A 370 -2.43 3.04 14.14
C LEU A 370 -1.26 2.41 13.36
N VAL A 371 -1.15 1.08 13.39
CA VAL A 371 -0.10 0.36 12.64
C VAL A 371 -0.26 0.57 11.15
N LEU A 372 -1.49 0.45 10.62
CA LEU A 372 -1.75 0.71 9.20
C LEU A 372 -1.47 2.17 8.81
N ALA A 373 -1.83 3.13 9.67
CA ALA A 373 -1.55 4.54 9.42
C ALA A 373 -0.05 4.81 9.34
N ILE A 374 0.73 4.32 10.30
CA ILE A 374 2.19 4.47 10.31
C ILE A 374 2.83 3.76 9.11
N PHE A 375 2.37 2.53 8.82
CA PHE A 375 2.86 1.78 7.67
C PHE A 375 2.65 2.54 6.35
N MET A 376 1.43 3.03 6.09
CA MET A 376 1.12 3.79 4.88
C MET A 376 1.91 5.10 4.80
N PHE A 377 2.08 5.78 5.93
CA PHE A 377 2.84 7.04 5.99
C PHE A 377 4.32 6.85 5.65
N ILE A 378 4.94 5.75 6.08
CA ILE A 378 6.34 5.43 5.81
C ILE A 378 6.50 4.81 4.41
N ALA A 379 5.61 3.91 4.01
CA ALA A 379 5.73 3.18 2.75
C ALA A 379 5.50 4.07 1.52
N ALA A 380 4.62 5.08 1.60
CA ALA A 380 4.28 5.93 0.48
C ALA A 380 5.51 6.64 -0.15
N PRO A 381 6.34 7.39 0.58
CA PRO A 381 7.51 8.06 0.00
C PRO A 381 8.59 7.08 -0.46
N ILE A 382 8.74 5.93 0.21
CA ILE A 382 9.72 4.91 -0.17
C ILE A 382 9.37 4.30 -1.53
N LEU A 383 8.10 3.91 -1.72
CA LEU A 383 7.64 3.32 -2.98
C LEU A 383 7.77 4.30 -4.15
N VAL A 384 7.40 5.57 -3.91
CA VAL A 384 7.53 6.62 -4.94
C VAL A 384 8.98 6.93 -5.25
N GLY A 385 9.85 7.01 -4.24
CA GLY A 385 11.29 7.23 -4.43
C GLY A 385 11.94 6.11 -5.25
N TRP A 386 11.58 4.86 -4.96
CA TRP A 386 12.04 3.71 -5.74
C TRP A 386 11.54 3.76 -7.20
N ALA A 387 10.24 3.99 -7.40
CA ALA A 387 9.65 4.04 -8.74
C ALA A 387 10.18 5.22 -9.57
N SER A 388 10.46 6.37 -8.95
CA SER A 388 11.00 7.55 -9.63
C SER A 388 12.48 7.37 -10.01
N GLY A 389 13.30 6.76 -9.14
CA GLY A 389 14.72 6.54 -9.43
C GLY A 389 14.96 5.60 -10.62
N TYR A 390 14.03 4.67 -10.85
CA TYR A 390 14.11 3.78 -12.01
C TYR A 390 13.60 4.43 -13.30
N LEU A 391 12.78 5.46 -13.20
CA LEU A 391 12.22 6.17 -14.36
C LEU A 391 13.31 6.88 -15.18
N ASP A 392 14.30 7.48 -14.51
CA ASP A 392 15.38 8.22 -15.19
C ASP A 392 16.17 7.30 -16.15
N ILE A 393 16.36 6.04 -15.77
CA ILE A 393 17.04 5.03 -16.63
C ILE A 393 16.15 4.60 -17.80
N ARG A 394 14.84 4.50 -17.59
CA ARG A 394 13.88 4.07 -18.60
C ARG A 394 13.57 5.14 -19.66
N SER A 395 13.60 6.39 -19.27
CA SER A 395 13.20 7.53 -20.11
C SER A 395 14.37 8.36 -20.60
N MET A 396 15.56 7.74 -20.75
CA MET A 396 16.78 8.44 -21.21
C MET A 396 16.67 8.97 -22.64
N TYR A 397 15.89 8.29 -23.49
CA TYR A 397 15.69 8.66 -24.90
C TYR A 397 14.24 9.01 -25.13
N ASP A 398 13.98 9.98 -26.02
CA ASP A 398 12.61 10.43 -26.32
C ASP A 398 11.82 9.35 -27.05
N VAL A 399 12.44 8.67 -28.01
CA VAL A 399 11.88 7.53 -28.72
C VAL A 399 12.84 6.36 -28.66
N GLN A 400 12.33 5.21 -28.26
CA GLN A 400 13.07 3.94 -28.25
C GLN A 400 12.23 2.92 -29.03
N ILE A 401 12.79 2.38 -30.09
CA ILE A 401 12.18 1.33 -30.89
C ILE A 401 13.02 0.08 -30.73
N SER A 402 12.38 -1.06 -30.60
CA SER A 402 13.02 -2.36 -30.50
C SER A 402 12.28 -3.38 -31.32
N SER A 403 13.00 -4.12 -32.17
CA SER A 403 12.52 -5.34 -32.79
C SER A 403 13.39 -6.51 -32.32
N ARG A 404 12.76 -7.63 -32.03
CA ARG A 404 13.45 -8.83 -31.55
C ARG A 404 12.66 -10.09 -31.82
N TYR A 405 13.34 -11.23 -31.89
CA TYR A 405 12.67 -12.51 -31.79
C TYR A 405 12.12 -12.71 -30.37
N ASN A 406 10.98 -13.38 -30.25
CA ASN A 406 10.34 -13.63 -28.95
C ASN A 406 11.18 -14.54 -28.06
N ASP A 407 10.68 -15.70 -27.68
CA ASP A 407 11.36 -16.59 -26.74
C ASP A 407 12.37 -17.54 -27.42
N VAL A 408 12.41 -17.58 -28.74
CA VAL A 408 13.29 -18.46 -29.52
C VAL A 408 14.01 -17.60 -30.56
N TYR A 409 15.34 -17.60 -30.52
CA TYR A 409 16.15 -16.98 -31.55
C TYR A 409 16.16 -17.83 -32.79
N ASP A 410 15.77 -17.23 -33.92
CA ASP A 410 15.81 -17.93 -35.21
C ASP A 410 17.23 -17.93 -35.79
N GLU A 411 17.52 -18.85 -36.71
CA GLU A 411 18.81 -18.89 -37.39
C GLU A 411 18.98 -17.75 -38.42
N GLU A 412 17.89 -17.07 -38.79
CA GLU A 412 17.88 -15.93 -39.69
C GLU A 412 18.04 -14.62 -38.94
N ASN A 413 18.82 -13.70 -39.52
CA ASN A 413 18.95 -12.35 -39.00
C ASN A 413 17.60 -11.62 -39.01
N LEU A 414 17.39 -10.73 -38.05
CA LEU A 414 16.20 -9.88 -38.02
C LEU A 414 16.04 -9.11 -39.33
N PRO A 415 14.79 -8.87 -39.80
CA PRO A 415 14.50 -8.02 -40.94
C PRO A 415 15.13 -6.63 -40.79
N ASP A 416 15.68 -6.12 -41.88
CA ASP A 416 16.22 -4.74 -41.93
C ASP A 416 15.06 -3.76 -42.02
N ASP A 417 14.69 -3.15 -40.91
CA ASP A 417 13.58 -2.19 -40.84
C ASP A 417 14.11 -0.84 -40.40
N ASN A 418 13.87 0.17 -41.22
CA ASN A 418 14.34 1.53 -40.98
C ASN A 418 13.35 2.40 -40.19
N TYR A 419 12.13 1.89 -39.94
CA TYR A 419 11.05 2.63 -39.28
C TYR A 419 10.79 4.04 -39.85
N GLU A 420 10.67 4.11 -41.18
CA GLU A 420 10.46 5.39 -41.94
C GLU A 420 9.25 6.16 -41.41
N LEU A 421 8.18 5.44 -41.01
CA LEU A 421 6.98 6.00 -40.41
C LEU A 421 7.31 6.95 -39.22
N VAL A 422 8.29 6.60 -38.41
CA VAL A 422 8.67 7.42 -37.22
C VAL A 422 9.41 8.69 -37.70
N THR A 423 10.29 8.58 -38.67
CA THR A 423 11.04 9.70 -39.23
C THR A 423 10.09 10.70 -39.91
N ASP A 424 9.17 10.18 -40.70
CA ASP A 424 8.16 11.01 -41.43
C ASP A 424 7.25 11.71 -40.42
N PHE A 425 6.78 10.99 -39.38
CA PHE A 425 5.94 11.57 -38.34
C PHE A 425 6.63 12.73 -37.61
N LEU A 426 7.89 12.54 -37.20
CA LEU A 426 8.65 13.58 -36.51
C LEU A 426 8.85 14.81 -37.39
N SER A 427 9.17 14.63 -38.70
CA SER A 427 9.33 15.71 -39.66
C SER A 427 8.04 16.45 -39.96
N GLU A 428 6.91 15.75 -40.16
CA GLU A 428 5.59 16.33 -40.42
C GLU A 428 5.10 17.21 -39.26
N HIS A 429 5.44 16.82 -38.01
CA HIS A 429 5.06 17.58 -36.83
C HIS A 429 6.09 18.62 -36.40
N GLY A 430 7.16 18.81 -37.18
CA GLY A 430 8.19 19.81 -36.92
C GLY A 430 9.01 19.54 -35.68
N ILE A 431 9.17 18.25 -35.32
CA ILE A 431 9.99 17.81 -34.17
C ILE A 431 11.42 17.59 -34.66
N GLU A 432 12.34 18.43 -34.21
CA GLU A 432 13.75 18.35 -34.60
C GLU A 432 14.45 17.26 -33.76
N THR A 433 15.24 16.42 -34.43
CA THR A 433 16.06 15.38 -33.81
C THR A 433 17.47 15.87 -33.57
N ASP A 434 17.96 15.70 -32.35
CA ASP A 434 19.35 16.02 -31.98
C ASP A 434 20.26 14.80 -32.22
N TYR A 435 19.83 13.62 -31.82
CA TYR A 435 20.53 12.36 -32.08
C TYR A 435 19.57 11.29 -32.57
N ASP A 436 20.06 10.47 -33.51
CA ASP A 436 19.35 9.30 -34.02
C ASP A 436 20.37 8.18 -34.26
N CYS A 437 20.21 7.08 -33.58
CA CYS A 437 21.13 5.95 -33.59
C CYS A 437 20.36 4.64 -33.75
N THR A 438 20.70 3.89 -34.80
CA THR A 438 20.22 2.50 -35.00
C THR A 438 21.36 1.55 -34.77
N PHE A 439 21.15 0.51 -33.95
CA PHE A 439 22.17 -0.48 -33.62
C PHE A 439 21.56 -1.86 -33.47
N SER A 440 22.40 -2.87 -33.67
CA SER A 440 21.99 -4.27 -33.51
C SER A 440 22.64 -4.90 -32.28
N LEU A 441 21.93 -5.86 -31.67
CA LEU A 441 22.48 -6.72 -30.64
C LEU A 441 22.63 -8.12 -31.20
N TYR A 442 23.75 -8.71 -30.90
CA TYR A 442 24.21 -9.97 -31.49
C TYR A 442 24.22 -11.07 -30.43
N LEU A 443 23.97 -12.29 -30.87
CA LEU A 443 24.13 -13.51 -30.08
C LEU A 443 25.57 -13.99 -30.19
N PRO A 444 26.34 -14.14 -29.10
CA PRO A 444 27.72 -14.62 -29.15
C PRO A 444 27.88 -16.01 -29.73
N SER A 445 26.94 -16.90 -29.45
CA SER A 445 26.88 -18.25 -29.98
C SER A 445 25.42 -18.65 -30.17
N LYS A 446 25.15 -19.59 -31.10
CA LYS A 446 23.83 -20.17 -31.35
C LYS A 446 23.42 -21.18 -30.28
N ASP A 447 23.60 -20.80 -29.02
CA ASP A 447 23.26 -21.68 -27.92
C ASP A 447 21.76 -21.76 -27.71
N ASP A 448 21.30 -22.97 -27.36
CA ASP A 448 19.90 -23.18 -27.00
C ASP A 448 19.53 -22.46 -25.70
N PHE A 449 18.44 -21.77 -25.78
CA PHE A 449 17.87 -21.01 -24.70
C PHE A 449 16.95 -21.89 -23.84
N HIS A 450 17.51 -22.56 -22.84
CA HIS A 450 16.76 -23.57 -22.08
C HIS A 450 16.30 -23.18 -20.71
N ASN A 451 16.90 -22.16 -20.10
CA ASN A 451 16.70 -21.90 -18.69
C ASN A 451 16.24 -20.45 -18.45
N ARG A 452 15.17 -20.27 -17.65
CA ARG A 452 14.58 -18.96 -17.37
C ARG A 452 15.07 -18.37 -16.04
N MET A 453 16.35 -18.59 -15.72
CA MET A 453 16.99 -17.95 -14.57
C MET A 453 17.90 -16.81 -15.03
N LYS A 454 18.08 -15.81 -14.18
CA LYS A 454 18.97 -14.70 -14.46
C LYS A 454 20.36 -15.23 -14.80
N TYR A 455 20.95 -14.74 -15.89
CA TYR A 455 22.23 -15.17 -16.47
C TYR A 455 22.27 -16.56 -17.13
N ASP A 456 21.18 -17.33 -17.06
CA ASP A 456 21.02 -18.52 -17.90
C ASP A 456 20.37 -18.16 -19.25
N PHE A 457 19.92 -16.93 -19.40
CA PHE A 457 19.51 -16.34 -20.66
C PHE A 457 20.74 -15.89 -21.44
N PRO A 458 20.74 -15.98 -22.78
CA PRO A 458 21.85 -15.50 -23.58
C PRO A 458 22.14 -14.03 -23.29
N VAL A 459 23.36 -13.73 -22.91
CA VAL A 459 23.87 -12.37 -22.81
C VAL A 459 24.19 -11.90 -24.22
N VAL A 460 23.54 -10.86 -24.67
CA VAL A 460 23.75 -10.31 -26.01
C VAL A 460 24.98 -9.40 -26.05
N ALA A 461 25.49 -9.18 -27.24
CA ALA A 461 26.63 -8.33 -27.49
C ALA A 461 26.24 -7.12 -28.37
N ILE A 462 26.94 -6.01 -28.21
CA ILE A 462 26.88 -4.82 -29.06
C ILE A 462 28.23 -4.56 -29.72
N SER A 463 28.25 -4.01 -30.93
CA SER A 463 29.47 -3.59 -31.61
C SER A 463 30.11 -2.41 -30.91
N LEU A 464 31.43 -2.33 -30.93
CA LEU A 464 32.19 -1.22 -30.33
C LEU A 464 31.82 0.13 -30.91
N SER A 465 31.59 0.20 -32.23
CA SER A 465 31.19 1.45 -32.91
C SER A 465 29.80 1.92 -32.46
N ASP A 466 28.83 1.01 -32.38
CA ASP A 466 27.46 1.33 -31.92
C ASP A 466 27.47 1.72 -30.44
N TYR A 467 28.22 0.97 -29.62
CA TYR A 467 28.36 1.29 -28.21
C TYR A 467 28.97 2.68 -27.98
N ASN A 468 30.02 3.04 -28.73
CA ASN A 468 30.62 4.36 -28.66
C ASN A 468 29.69 5.47 -29.17
N THR A 469 28.82 5.17 -30.14
CA THR A 469 27.80 6.11 -30.60
C THR A 469 26.79 6.39 -29.49
N ILE A 470 26.30 5.36 -28.80
CA ILE A 470 25.42 5.51 -27.63
C ILE A 470 26.11 6.28 -26.52
N ARG A 471 27.36 5.98 -26.19
CA ARG A 471 28.16 6.70 -25.19
C ARG A 471 28.28 8.19 -25.53
N LYS A 472 28.58 8.51 -26.77
CA LYS A 472 28.67 9.90 -27.26
C LYS A 472 27.32 10.63 -27.17
N MET A 473 26.23 9.96 -27.55
CA MET A 473 24.87 10.48 -27.44
C MET A 473 24.49 10.86 -26.01
N LEU A 474 25.00 10.11 -25.04
CA LEU A 474 24.79 10.34 -23.60
C LEU A 474 25.87 11.24 -22.95
N GLY A 475 26.85 11.71 -23.72
CA GLY A 475 27.93 12.56 -23.23
C GLY A 475 29.04 11.83 -22.49
N TYR A 476 29.15 10.50 -22.67
CA TYR A 476 30.25 9.69 -22.12
C TYR A 476 31.44 9.63 -23.08
N GLU A 477 32.64 9.46 -22.51
CA GLU A 477 33.86 9.26 -23.30
C GLU A 477 33.83 7.93 -24.05
N PRO A 478 34.27 7.90 -25.33
CA PRO A 478 34.36 6.66 -26.11
C PRO A 478 35.43 5.73 -25.53
N ILE A 479 35.23 4.42 -25.74
CA ILE A 479 36.18 3.40 -25.31
C ILE A 479 36.91 2.78 -26.51
N THR A 480 38.04 2.15 -26.26
CA THR A 480 38.84 1.41 -27.25
C THR A 480 39.04 -0.02 -26.80
N LEU A 481 38.95 -0.96 -27.70
CA LEU A 481 39.19 -2.40 -27.47
C LEU A 481 40.16 -2.94 -28.53
N SER A 482 40.97 -3.91 -28.16
CA SER A 482 41.77 -4.68 -29.15
C SER A 482 40.83 -5.66 -29.88
N GLU A 483 41.24 -6.17 -31.05
CA GLU A 483 40.44 -7.06 -31.87
C GLU A 483 40.17 -8.45 -31.25
N ASP A 484 40.94 -8.84 -30.26
CA ASP A 484 40.88 -10.09 -29.52
C ASP A 484 40.35 -9.95 -28.10
N GLU A 485 39.86 -8.74 -27.73
CA GLU A 485 39.37 -8.44 -26.40
C GLU A 485 37.88 -8.07 -26.41
N PHE A 486 37.22 -8.29 -25.27
CA PHE A 486 35.87 -7.81 -24.99
C PHE A 486 35.80 -7.14 -23.64
N THR A 487 34.78 -6.28 -23.46
CA THR A 487 34.41 -5.72 -22.17
C THR A 487 32.91 -5.91 -21.90
N THR A 488 32.46 -5.53 -20.72
CA THR A 488 31.06 -5.68 -20.30
C THR A 488 30.46 -4.36 -19.88
N GLN A 489 29.20 -4.14 -20.23
CA GLN A 489 28.38 -3.03 -19.75
C GLN A 489 27.33 -3.55 -18.78
N TRP A 490 27.22 -2.94 -17.61
CA TRP A 490 26.32 -3.40 -16.55
C TRP A 490 25.22 -2.38 -16.24
N GLN A 491 24.03 -2.90 -15.91
CA GLN A 491 22.98 -2.07 -15.34
C GLN A 491 23.33 -1.69 -13.90
N SER A 492 22.98 -0.46 -13.49
CA SER A 492 23.21 0.06 -12.15
C SER A 492 22.48 -0.70 -11.03
N ILE A 493 21.53 -1.58 -11.38
CA ILE A 493 20.82 -2.45 -10.42
C ILE A 493 21.58 -3.73 -10.07
N ALA A 494 22.60 -4.10 -10.87
CA ALA A 494 23.41 -5.28 -10.62
C ALA A 494 24.28 -5.06 -9.36
N THR A 495 24.41 -6.10 -8.55
CA THR A 495 25.24 -6.05 -7.36
C THR A 495 26.71 -6.32 -7.69
N ASN A 496 27.63 -5.73 -6.90
CA ASN A 496 29.06 -5.98 -7.07
C ASN A 496 29.39 -7.48 -6.95
N GLU A 497 28.69 -8.23 -6.08
CA GLU A 497 28.91 -9.67 -5.91
C GLU A 497 28.50 -10.45 -7.18
N GLU A 498 27.40 -10.09 -7.81
CA GLU A 498 26.92 -10.71 -9.07
C GLU A 498 27.88 -10.42 -10.21
N ARG A 499 28.31 -9.16 -10.36
CA ARG A 499 29.28 -8.76 -11.38
C ARG A 499 30.62 -9.49 -11.22
N ASP A 500 31.20 -9.48 -10.01
CA ASP A 500 32.50 -10.09 -9.75
C ASP A 500 32.46 -11.61 -9.93
N SER A 501 31.33 -12.27 -9.64
CA SER A 501 31.15 -13.70 -9.92
C SER A 501 31.09 -13.97 -11.41
N PHE A 502 30.30 -13.17 -12.12
CA PHE A 502 30.15 -13.31 -13.58
C PHE A 502 31.47 -13.10 -14.33
N LEU A 503 32.24 -12.05 -13.99
CA LEU A 503 33.53 -11.76 -14.62
C LEU A 503 34.59 -12.84 -14.35
N LYS A 504 34.53 -13.52 -13.19
CA LYS A 504 35.43 -14.66 -12.91
C LYS A 504 35.09 -15.90 -13.73
N GLU A 505 33.81 -16.13 -14.00
CA GLU A 505 33.32 -17.23 -14.80
C GLU A 505 33.54 -17.00 -16.31
N HIS A 506 33.55 -15.71 -16.73
CA HIS A 506 33.67 -15.29 -18.14
C HIS A 506 34.95 -14.50 -18.38
N SER A 507 36.10 -15.04 -17.99
CA SER A 507 37.40 -14.44 -18.29
C SER A 507 37.79 -14.53 -19.78
N SER A 508 37.22 -15.48 -20.53
CA SER A 508 37.23 -15.57 -21.98
C SER A 508 35.87 -16.05 -22.48
N ILE A 509 35.53 -15.69 -23.70
CA ILE A 509 34.28 -16.08 -24.35
C ILE A 509 34.61 -16.70 -25.72
N LEU A 510 34.05 -17.87 -25.96
CA LEU A 510 34.08 -18.47 -27.28
C LEU A 510 32.83 -18.03 -28.03
N THR A 511 33.01 -17.33 -29.15
CA THR A 511 31.93 -16.93 -30.04
C THR A 511 31.98 -17.72 -31.34
N ASP A 512 30.91 -17.69 -32.13
CA ASP A 512 30.89 -18.35 -33.45
C ASP A 512 31.90 -17.71 -34.42
N ALA A 513 32.39 -16.49 -34.11
CA ALA A 513 33.37 -15.75 -34.89
C ALA A 513 34.83 -15.83 -34.36
N GLY A 514 35.03 -16.37 -33.15
CA GLY A 514 36.35 -16.49 -32.54
C GLY A 514 36.33 -16.46 -31.01
N GLU A 515 37.48 -16.63 -30.37
CA GLU A 515 37.64 -16.54 -28.93
C GLU A 515 38.10 -15.13 -28.57
N LEU A 516 37.47 -14.53 -27.57
CA LEU A 516 37.78 -13.18 -27.03
C LEU A 516 38.22 -13.31 -25.59
N ALA A 517 39.24 -12.53 -25.20
CA ALA A 517 39.68 -12.39 -23.81
C ALA A 517 39.08 -11.15 -23.14
N LEU A 518 38.84 -11.20 -21.83
CA LEU A 518 38.36 -10.06 -21.09
C LEU A 518 39.43 -8.96 -21.03
N SER A 519 39.09 -7.73 -21.40
CA SER A 519 39.99 -6.61 -21.42
C SER A 519 40.44 -6.19 -20.01
N GLU A 520 41.56 -5.42 -19.90
CA GLU A 520 42.04 -4.90 -18.62
C GLU A 520 40.92 -4.08 -17.92
N HIS A 521 40.16 -3.27 -18.67
CA HIS A 521 38.98 -2.57 -18.19
C HIS A 521 37.75 -3.48 -18.42
N SER A 522 37.50 -4.34 -17.44
CA SER A 522 36.55 -5.46 -17.59
C SER A 522 35.06 -5.08 -17.58
N PHE A 523 34.71 -3.87 -17.11
CA PHE A 523 33.29 -3.47 -17.03
C PHE A 523 33.11 -1.96 -17.03
N TYR A 524 31.89 -1.54 -17.45
CA TYR A 524 31.37 -0.17 -17.38
C TYR A 524 29.99 -0.20 -16.69
N GLU A 525 29.64 0.87 -15.94
CA GLU A 525 28.41 0.96 -15.13
C GLU A 525 27.57 2.21 -15.45
N GLU A 526 28.03 3.07 -16.35
CA GLU A 526 27.25 4.24 -16.77
C GLU A 526 25.95 3.80 -17.42
N ALA A 527 24.84 4.46 -17.07
CA ALA A 527 23.53 4.10 -17.58
C ALA A 527 23.42 4.34 -19.11
N ILE A 528 23.08 3.31 -19.86
CA ILE A 528 22.85 3.37 -21.31
C ILE A 528 21.39 3.05 -21.70
N GLY A 529 20.49 2.98 -20.73
CA GLY A 529 19.08 2.64 -20.95
C GLY A 529 18.78 1.16 -20.72
N GLU A 530 17.54 0.86 -20.33
CA GLU A 530 17.08 -0.51 -20.00
C GLU A 530 16.96 -1.41 -21.24
N THR A 531 16.58 -0.84 -22.39
CA THR A 531 16.29 -1.59 -23.62
C THR A 531 17.53 -2.05 -24.38
N ALA A 532 18.73 -1.61 -23.96
CA ALA A 532 20.01 -2.05 -24.51
C ALA A 532 20.38 -3.49 -24.07
N TYR A 533 19.69 -4.05 -23.09
CA TYR A 533 19.98 -5.38 -22.55
C TYR A 533 18.92 -6.39 -22.96
N ASN A 534 19.29 -7.67 -22.93
CA ASN A 534 18.26 -8.71 -23.02
C ASN A 534 17.33 -8.65 -21.79
N SER A 535 16.06 -8.95 -21.95
CA SER A 535 15.00 -8.78 -20.94
C SER A 535 15.28 -9.44 -19.58
N TYR A 536 16.20 -10.38 -19.52
CA TYR A 536 16.49 -11.19 -18.32
C TYR A 536 17.92 -11.08 -17.83
N THR A 537 18.74 -10.20 -18.45
CA THR A 537 20.16 -10.01 -18.08
C THR A 537 20.39 -8.55 -17.66
N ASP A 538 21.35 -8.32 -16.76
CA ASP A 538 21.79 -7.00 -16.35
C ASP A 538 23.14 -6.65 -16.96
N VAL A 539 23.64 -7.47 -17.87
CA VAL A 539 24.94 -7.35 -18.52
C VAL A 539 24.79 -7.41 -20.03
N LEU A 540 25.63 -6.66 -20.71
CA LEU A 540 25.76 -6.59 -22.16
C LEU A 540 27.24 -6.74 -22.49
N TYR A 541 27.60 -7.59 -23.45
CA TYR A 541 28.96 -7.68 -23.98
C TYR A 541 29.23 -6.54 -24.98
N VAL A 542 30.43 -6.03 -24.99
CA VAL A 542 30.90 -5.10 -26.03
C VAL A 542 32.02 -5.79 -26.79
N PHE A 543 31.80 -6.05 -28.06
CA PHE A 543 32.73 -6.77 -28.94
C PHE A 543 33.30 -5.84 -30.03
N PRO A 544 34.47 -6.14 -30.57
CA PRO A 544 34.97 -5.48 -31.77
C PRO A 544 34.01 -5.63 -32.95
N ASP A 545 33.98 -4.66 -33.86
CA ASP A 545 33.05 -4.66 -35.00
C ASP A 545 33.29 -5.87 -35.94
N SER A 546 34.55 -6.24 -36.16
CA SER A 546 34.94 -7.38 -36.96
C SER A 546 34.36 -8.73 -36.50
N ILE A 547 34.12 -8.86 -35.19
CA ILE A 547 33.49 -10.04 -34.60
C ILE A 547 31.98 -9.97 -34.82
N CYS A 548 31.36 -8.82 -34.52
CA CYS A 548 29.89 -8.62 -34.61
C CYS A 548 29.37 -8.84 -36.05
N GLU A 549 30.14 -8.47 -37.09
CA GLU A 549 29.76 -8.69 -38.50
C GLU A 549 29.51 -10.17 -38.84
N ASN A 550 30.09 -11.09 -38.08
CA ASN A 550 29.98 -12.55 -38.30
C ASN A 550 29.02 -13.21 -37.29
N LEU A 551 28.38 -12.47 -36.42
CA LEU A 551 27.43 -13.01 -35.44
C LEU A 551 25.98 -12.78 -35.88
N LEU A 552 25.08 -13.57 -35.29
CA LEU A 552 23.64 -13.49 -35.54
C LEU A 552 23.04 -12.26 -34.84
N SER A 553 22.40 -11.33 -35.60
CA SER A 553 21.66 -10.24 -35.07
C SER A 553 20.28 -10.70 -34.58
N VAL A 554 19.96 -10.52 -33.30
CA VAL A 554 18.74 -11.01 -32.66
C VAL A 554 17.83 -9.91 -32.13
N ILE A 555 18.37 -8.71 -31.88
CA ILE A 555 17.63 -7.53 -31.45
C ILE A 555 18.15 -6.32 -32.24
N ARG A 556 17.23 -5.51 -32.75
CA ARG A 556 17.56 -4.24 -33.39
C ARG A 556 16.86 -3.11 -32.66
N ASN A 557 17.63 -2.10 -32.26
CA ASN A 557 17.14 -0.96 -31.54
C ASN A 557 17.41 0.32 -32.34
N ARG A 558 16.48 1.30 -32.22
CA ARG A 558 16.68 2.67 -32.68
C ARG A 558 16.37 3.62 -31.55
N TYR A 559 17.31 4.49 -31.20
CA TYR A 559 17.16 5.49 -30.17
C TYR A 559 17.23 6.89 -30.75
N ILE A 560 16.24 7.71 -30.42
CA ILE A 560 16.13 9.08 -30.92
C ILE A 560 16.03 10.01 -29.70
N MET A 561 16.84 11.07 -29.71
CA MET A 561 16.72 12.22 -28.82
C MET A 561 16.26 13.42 -29.63
N THR A 562 15.26 14.14 -29.13
CA THR A 562 14.69 15.33 -29.76
C THR A 562 15.18 16.59 -29.05
N THR A 563 15.23 17.72 -29.77
CA THR A 563 15.64 19.01 -29.20
C THR A 563 14.68 19.51 -28.14
N GLU A 564 13.38 19.24 -28.32
CA GLU A 564 12.33 19.53 -27.34
C GLU A 564 11.53 18.25 -27.06
N SER A 565 11.03 18.11 -25.83
CA SER A 565 10.21 16.96 -25.46
C SER A 565 8.94 16.85 -26.30
N ILE A 566 8.61 15.65 -26.74
CA ILE A 566 7.42 15.38 -27.55
C ILE A 566 6.16 15.62 -26.71
N SER A 567 5.18 16.36 -27.24
CA SER A 567 3.92 16.56 -26.54
C SER A 567 3.17 15.24 -26.33
N TYR A 568 2.34 15.16 -25.27
CA TYR A 568 1.58 13.95 -24.96
C TYR A 568 0.69 13.47 -26.12
N GLU A 569 0.04 14.42 -26.84
CA GLU A 569 -0.86 14.10 -27.97
C GLU A 569 -0.08 13.53 -29.14
N ASN A 570 1.07 14.12 -29.46
CA ASN A 570 1.93 13.63 -30.54
C ASN A 570 2.52 12.26 -30.19
N ALA A 571 3.00 12.10 -28.97
CA ALA A 571 3.53 10.84 -28.51
C ALA A 571 2.49 9.71 -28.56
N ARG A 572 1.25 9.98 -28.15
CA ARG A 572 0.16 9.00 -28.23
C ARG A 572 -0.24 8.67 -29.67
N THR A 573 -0.26 9.68 -30.56
CA THR A 573 -0.58 9.47 -31.95
C THR A 573 0.50 8.62 -32.63
N LEU A 574 1.77 8.92 -32.35
CA LEU A 574 2.89 8.15 -32.87
C LEU A 574 2.86 6.69 -32.36
N GLU A 575 2.59 6.46 -31.07
CA GLU A 575 2.45 5.10 -30.52
C GLU A 575 1.34 4.32 -31.23
N GLN A 576 0.19 4.97 -31.49
CA GLN A 576 -0.93 4.33 -32.18
C GLN A 576 -0.63 4.05 -33.65
N ALA A 577 0.01 4.98 -34.35
CA ALA A 577 0.42 4.81 -35.75
C ALA A 577 1.44 3.66 -35.86
N PHE A 578 2.44 3.64 -34.99
CA PHE A 578 3.44 2.58 -34.99
C PHE A 578 2.81 1.21 -34.70
N SER A 579 1.94 1.12 -33.68
CA SER A 579 1.28 -0.15 -33.33
C SER A 579 0.31 -0.67 -34.40
N ALA A 580 -0.19 0.21 -35.27
CA ALA A 580 -1.04 -0.17 -36.38
C ALA A 580 -0.25 -0.78 -37.56
N GLU A 581 1.00 -0.32 -37.78
CA GLU A 581 1.86 -0.79 -38.87
C GLU A 581 2.76 -1.94 -38.43
N TYR A 582 3.28 -1.87 -37.19
CA TYR A 582 4.16 -2.87 -36.61
C TYR A 582 3.44 -3.62 -35.47
N PRO A 583 2.92 -4.83 -35.72
CA PRO A 583 2.22 -5.60 -34.71
C PRO A 583 3.17 -6.05 -33.61
N GLU A 584 2.66 -6.14 -32.38
CA GLU A 584 3.44 -6.57 -31.20
C GLU A 584 4.09 -7.95 -31.39
N ILE A 585 3.46 -8.83 -32.15
CA ILE A 585 3.97 -10.14 -32.55
C ILE A 585 3.56 -10.44 -33.99
N THR A 586 4.54 -10.72 -34.84
CA THR A 586 4.29 -11.15 -36.23
C THR A 586 4.15 -12.69 -36.33
N ASP A 587 3.63 -13.16 -37.46
CA ASP A 587 3.55 -14.58 -37.78
C ASP A 587 4.93 -15.24 -37.83
N THR A 588 5.98 -14.46 -38.08
CA THR A 588 7.40 -14.90 -38.12
C THR A 588 8.06 -14.93 -36.75
N GLY A 589 7.34 -14.59 -35.67
CA GLY A 589 7.88 -14.59 -34.30
C GLY A 589 8.66 -13.34 -33.93
N VAL A 590 8.78 -12.35 -34.79
CA VAL A 590 9.40 -11.05 -34.48
C VAL A 590 8.41 -10.19 -33.71
N SER A 591 8.85 -9.56 -32.63
CA SER A 591 8.08 -8.60 -31.87
C SER A 591 8.62 -7.18 -32.07
N TYR A 592 7.71 -6.22 -32.27
CA TYR A 592 8.02 -4.81 -32.38
C TYR A 592 7.49 -4.06 -31.18
N ALA A 593 8.26 -3.13 -30.66
CA ALA A 593 7.86 -2.28 -29.55
C ALA A 593 8.39 -0.85 -29.75
N ILE A 594 7.54 0.14 -29.49
CA ILE A 594 7.94 1.54 -29.35
C ILE A 594 7.74 1.98 -27.90
N ARG A 595 8.70 2.72 -27.38
CA ARG A 595 8.61 3.36 -26.06
C ARG A 595 8.89 4.85 -26.22
N LEU A 596 7.98 5.66 -25.76
CA LEU A 596 8.08 7.11 -25.80
C LEU A 596 8.25 7.63 -24.36
N SER A 597 9.33 8.38 -24.12
CA SER A 597 9.67 8.88 -22.77
C SER A 597 8.50 9.68 -22.17
N THR A 598 7.88 10.55 -22.98
CA THR A 598 6.71 11.35 -22.59
C THR A 598 5.58 10.48 -22.01
N LEU A 599 5.21 9.38 -22.68
CA LEU A 599 4.14 8.51 -22.21
C LEU A 599 4.52 7.76 -20.95
N GLN A 600 5.76 7.27 -20.87
CA GLN A 600 6.27 6.56 -19.69
C GLN A 600 6.36 7.47 -18.47
N VAL A 601 6.95 8.66 -18.64
CA VAL A 601 7.07 9.66 -17.57
C VAL A 601 5.69 10.10 -17.08
N ASN A 602 4.76 10.35 -18.01
CA ASN A 602 3.39 10.74 -17.67
C ASN A 602 2.68 9.66 -16.83
N THR A 603 2.66 8.43 -17.32
CA THR A 603 2.01 7.31 -16.64
C THR A 603 2.65 7.04 -15.27
N THR A 604 3.97 7.09 -15.18
CA THR A 604 4.70 6.83 -13.94
C THR A 604 4.49 7.96 -12.93
N LYS A 605 4.63 9.23 -13.32
CA LYS A 605 4.39 10.38 -12.44
C LYS A 605 2.94 10.41 -11.95
N ALA A 606 1.96 10.19 -12.84
CA ALA A 606 0.56 10.14 -12.47
C ALA A 606 0.28 8.99 -11.47
N SER A 607 0.78 7.79 -11.74
CA SER A 607 0.61 6.62 -10.88
C SER A 607 1.27 6.82 -9.52
N ASN A 608 2.49 7.35 -9.50
CA ASN A 608 3.24 7.65 -8.28
C ASN A 608 2.51 8.70 -7.43
N PHE A 609 2.01 9.76 -8.05
CA PHE A 609 1.23 10.78 -7.34
C PHE A 609 -0.05 10.19 -6.75
N VAL A 610 -0.82 9.43 -7.53
CA VAL A 610 -2.07 8.79 -7.06
C VAL A 610 -1.78 7.85 -5.90
N LEU A 611 -0.73 7.03 -6.01
CA LEU A 611 -0.30 6.11 -4.96
C LEU A 611 0.07 6.87 -3.69
N GLN A 612 0.97 7.85 -3.80
CA GLN A 612 1.46 8.65 -2.68
C GLN A 612 0.33 9.43 -2.00
N ALA A 613 -0.45 10.17 -2.77
CA ALA A 613 -1.56 10.96 -2.26
C ALA A 613 -2.61 10.07 -1.58
N SER A 614 -2.96 8.92 -2.19
CA SER A 614 -3.93 7.98 -1.64
C SER A 614 -3.45 7.34 -0.34
N MET A 615 -2.20 6.90 -0.28
CA MET A 615 -1.62 6.28 0.92
C MET A 615 -1.48 7.30 2.07
N LEU A 616 -0.97 8.50 1.80
CA LEU A 616 -0.85 9.56 2.81
C LEU A 616 -2.22 9.98 3.33
N TYR A 617 -3.19 10.12 2.44
CA TYR A 617 -4.55 10.46 2.82
C TYR A 617 -5.20 9.35 3.66
N ALA A 618 -5.07 8.09 3.25
CA ALA A 618 -5.55 6.95 4.03
C ALA A 618 -4.88 6.90 5.41
N ALA A 619 -3.59 7.18 5.50
CA ALA A 619 -2.86 7.27 6.76
C ALA A 619 -3.45 8.34 7.70
N VAL A 620 -3.74 9.53 7.16
CA VAL A 620 -4.37 10.62 7.94
C VAL A 620 -5.77 10.24 8.41
N VAL A 621 -6.60 9.63 7.53
CA VAL A 621 -7.94 9.17 7.90
C VAL A 621 -7.88 8.11 9.00
N LEU A 622 -6.99 7.12 8.87
CA LEU A 622 -6.79 6.08 9.89
C LEU A 622 -6.29 6.65 11.22
N MET A 623 -5.40 7.64 11.17
CA MET A 623 -4.94 8.37 12.36
C MET A 623 -6.10 9.10 13.05
N VAL A 624 -6.96 9.77 12.30
CA VAL A 624 -8.15 10.44 12.81
C VAL A 624 -9.12 9.43 13.42
N ILE A 625 -9.32 8.27 12.79
CA ILE A 625 -10.12 7.18 13.35
C ILE A 625 -9.54 6.74 14.69
N CYS A 626 -8.24 6.47 14.74
CA CYS A 626 -7.52 6.04 15.95
C CYS A 626 -7.70 7.06 17.09
N LEU A 627 -7.40 8.34 16.84
CA LEU A 627 -7.51 9.42 17.84
C LEU A 627 -8.95 9.63 18.30
N THR A 628 -9.92 9.56 17.39
CA THR A 628 -11.34 9.70 17.73
C THR A 628 -11.81 8.54 18.60
N VAL A 629 -11.51 7.30 18.22
CA VAL A 629 -11.87 6.12 19.00
C VAL A 629 -11.24 6.17 20.39
N LEU A 630 -9.96 6.52 20.48
CA LEU A 630 -9.25 6.68 21.75
C LEU A 630 -9.90 7.77 22.64
N SER A 631 -10.16 8.95 22.10
CA SER A 631 -10.78 10.07 22.83
C SER A 631 -12.17 9.71 23.35
N LEU A 632 -12.97 9.06 22.52
CA LEU A 632 -14.32 8.62 22.88
C LEU A 632 -14.29 7.55 23.97
N GLN A 633 -13.34 6.62 23.89
CA GLN A 633 -13.17 5.58 24.90
C GLN A 633 -12.72 6.17 26.23
N GLN A 634 -11.78 7.12 26.25
CA GLN A 634 -11.34 7.81 27.46
C GLN A 634 -12.49 8.55 28.17
N LEU A 635 -13.37 9.18 27.40
CA LEU A 635 -14.55 9.86 27.96
C LEU A 635 -15.58 8.91 28.57
N LEU A 636 -15.84 7.78 27.91
CA LEU A 636 -16.72 6.73 28.49
C LEU A 636 -16.14 6.19 29.81
N ASP A 637 -14.85 5.90 29.80
CA ASP A 637 -14.13 5.45 30.98
C ASP A 637 -14.21 6.47 32.12
N ALA A 638 -13.96 7.74 31.84
CA ALA A 638 -14.03 8.81 32.84
C ALA A 638 -15.43 8.90 33.50
N SER A 639 -16.50 8.76 32.71
CA SER A 639 -17.87 8.72 33.23
C SER A 639 -18.13 7.54 34.15
N GLN A 640 -17.70 6.33 33.75
CA GLN A 640 -17.83 5.10 34.57
C GLN A 640 -17.01 5.19 35.85
N TYR A 641 -15.79 5.77 35.80
CA TYR A 641 -14.95 5.94 36.98
C TYR A 641 -15.54 6.89 38.00
N LYS A 642 -16.16 7.99 37.56
CA LYS A 642 -16.82 8.90 38.45
C LYS A 642 -17.87 8.19 39.33
N TYR A 643 -18.63 7.29 38.74
CA TYR A 643 -19.60 6.47 39.48
C TYR A 643 -18.90 5.48 40.44
N ARG A 644 -17.90 4.75 39.98
CA ARG A 644 -17.17 3.76 40.81
C ARG A 644 -16.44 4.40 41.98
N PHE A 645 -15.82 5.55 41.78
CA PHE A 645 -15.19 6.30 42.87
C PHE A 645 -16.22 6.85 43.89
N SER A 646 -17.38 7.24 43.41
CA SER A 646 -18.46 7.63 44.34
C SER A 646 -18.94 6.47 45.22
N VAL A 647 -18.91 5.25 44.71
CA VAL A 647 -19.22 4.04 45.48
C VAL A 647 -18.12 3.73 46.48
N LEU A 648 -16.83 3.82 46.10
CA LEU A 648 -15.72 3.62 47.04
C LEU A 648 -15.73 4.63 48.18
N ARG A 649 -16.05 5.92 47.89
CA ARG A 649 -16.20 6.97 48.90
C ARG A 649 -17.34 6.63 49.87
N LYS A 650 -18.45 6.09 49.39
CA LYS A 650 -19.58 5.64 50.24
C LYS A 650 -19.23 4.40 51.09
N LEU A 651 -18.23 3.61 50.63
CA LEU A 651 -17.72 2.47 51.40
C LEU A 651 -16.60 2.83 52.41
N GLY A 652 -16.31 4.15 52.55
CA GLY A 652 -15.35 4.64 53.57
C GLY A 652 -13.90 4.69 53.10
N VAL A 653 -13.61 4.57 51.80
CA VAL A 653 -12.23 4.69 51.28
C VAL A 653 -11.85 6.17 51.23
N GLU A 654 -10.72 6.54 51.82
CA GLU A 654 -10.21 7.92 51.88
C GLU A 654 -9.86 8.46 50.49
N ASP A 655 -10.07 9.76 50.28
CA ASP A 655 -9.81 10.45 49.03
C ASP A 655 -8.33 10.39 48.59
N THR A 656 -7.38 10.28 49.55
CA THR A 656 -5.95 10.09 49.32
C THR A 656 -5.66 8.74 48.66
N HIS A 657 -6.34 7.68 49.04
CA HIS A 657 -6.26 6.35 48.44
C HIS A 657 -6.94 6.31 47.08
N ILE A 658 -8.06 6.98 46.92
CA ILE A 658 -8.75 7.14 45.64
C ILE A 658 -7.87 7.90 44.66
N GLY A 659 -7.16 8.96 45.08
CA GLY A 659 -6.18 9.71 44.28
C GLY A 659 -5.01 8.84 43.82
N LYS A 660 -4.42 8.01 44.70
CA LYS A 660 -3.36 7.07 44.32
C LYS A 660 -3.84 6.03 43.29
N LEU A 661 -5.02 5.47 43.47
CA LEU A 661 -5.64 4.56 42.50
C LEU A 661 -5.86 5.23 41.12
N PHE A 662 -6.10 6.53 41.10
CA PHE A 662 -6.21 7.29 39.84
C PHE A 662 -4.86 7.46 39.15
N PHE A 663 -3.82 7.87 39.89
CA PHE A 663 -2.47 8.07 39.33
C PHE A 663 -1.75 6.76 38.94
N THR A 664 -1.98 5.67 39.62
CA THR A 664 -1.42 4.34 39.25
C THR A 664 -2.04 3.81 37.95
N LYS A 665 -3.08 4.47 37.44
CA LYS A 665 -3.83 4.09 36.24
C LYS A 665 -3.57 5.00 35.02
N ALA A 666 -3.11 6.25 35.24
CA ALA A 666 -2.70 7.16 34.17
C ALA A 666 -1.32 6.76 33.63
#